data_992706d0b793c7972cfa7db8c5c0466c
#
_entry.id   992706d0b793c7972cfa7db8c5c0466c
#
_cell.length_a   1.000
_cell.length_b   1.000
_cell.length_c   1.000
_cell.angle_alpha   90.00
_cell.angle_beta   90.00
_cell.angle_gamma   90.00
#
_symmetry.space_group_name_H-M   'P 1'
#
loop_
_entity.id
_entity.type
_entity.pdbx_description
1 polymer ?
#
loop_
_entity_poly.entity_id
_entity_poly.type
_entity_poly.pdbx_seq_one_letter_code
_entity_poly.pdbx_strand_id
1 'polypeptide(L)'
;MAANEISLVSPEDDWSQPSFWRTGKGNPVGEAWEFADGEVRLVKPRTGDGNLISPPLPPNFELAWDWKISPKTNSGLKYRVRKFGNRYLGVEYQIIDETIPLKNPSKGSTASIYDLQAPTLDKPLKPAGQWNHARVVARGTHLQHFLNGELVAETETEGAAWDAIYARSKFFEESGFAQPREGDRVMLTDHGGQAAYKNFQLTVLPAPTEAAVSSPSEGPFLANGMRNSWADQNSIVLWTRTTKNPEAKMDGLPFVKLSNSEARKLAKGTDADELLAAQLPAGAKLEQMLGACSGVEGEVRLTYFPKLKRYDSKTTPWKKTVAEQDFTAQWHLNDLRPGTQYAAIVETRPVGKDEASQEALSAVLRGSFETAPEVSSDKDIRFCMTTCHDFIRRDDGDRGHKIYPSFEKFGPDFVVHAGDIEYYDKPDPWAMTKELMRFKWQRIFALPNNRRFYANHTTYFIKDDHDTLKNDCWPGERYGSVSFEEGVQLFNKEQFPSHEPRYQTVSWGKHTQMWILEGRDFRSPNNMPDGPEKTILGKEQKEWLLQTLKDSDATFKLLFSPTPIVGPDRDNKSDNHANDNFVYEGNELRQAFAEIDGLIIFCGDRHWQYASLDEKSGLWEFGCGPGSADHELGWKPGDKRPEHQFLRVAGGFLSGHVQAKGKDGKPKLTLRHHEVNGKQVSEFHFPVEE
;
A
#
# COMPACT_ATOMS: atom_id res chain seq x y z
N MET A 1 16.65 -6.74 40.18
CA MET A 1 15.38 -7.45 40.19
C MET A 1 15.62 -8.74 39.44
N ALA A 2 15.55 -9.90 40.14
CA ALA A 2 15.69 -11.21 39.52
C ALA A 2 14.56 -11.36 38.51
N ALA A 3 14.90 -11.72 37.27
CA ALA A 3 13.93 -12.15 36.29
C ALA A 3 13.20 -13.37 36.88
N ASN A 4 11.89 -13.26 37.08
CA ASN A 4 11.07 -14.42 37.43
C ASN A 4 11.26 -15.43 36.29
N GLU A 5 11.93 -16.54 36.56
CA GLU A 5 11.94 -17.67 35.64
C GLU A 5 10.49 -18.07 35.34
N ILE A 6 10.09 -17.98 34.09
CA ILE A 6 8.76 -18.41 33.64
C ILE A 6 8.79 -19.95 33.68
N SER A 7 8.07 -20.55 34.65
CA SER A 7 7.90 -22.00 34.70
C SER A 7 7.09 -22.44 33.47
N LEU A 8 7.74 -23.20 32.57
CA LEU A 8 7.10 -23.80 31.40
C LEU A 8 6.32 -25.06 31.80
N VAL A 9 5.25 -25.36 31.06
CA VAL A 9 4.51 -26.61 31.17
C VAL A 9 5.44 -27.79 30.93
N SER A 10 5.37 -28.78 31.77
CA SER A 10 6.13 -30.05 31.67
C SER A 10 5.20 -31.22 31.26
N PRO A 11 5.78 -32.34 30.79
CA PRO A 11 5.01 -33.56 30.48
C PRO A 11 4.26 -34.17 31.69
N GLU A 12 4.68 -33.84 32.91
CA GLU A 12 4.08 -34.37 34.14
C GLU A 12 2.91 -33.49 34.66
N ASP A 13 2.68 -32.32 34.08
CA ASP A 13 1.59 -31.43 34.51
C ASP A 13 0.21 -32.04 34.24
N ASP A 14 -0.67 -31.95 35.26
CA ASP A 14 -2.02 -32.46 35.12
C ASP A 14 -2.99 -31.44 34.57
N TRP A 15 -3.25 -31.54 33.27
CA TRP A 15 -4.17 -30.67 32.55
C TRP A 15 -5.64 -30.86 32.90
N SER A 16 -5.98 -31.92 33.67
CA SER A 16 -7.33 -32.16 34.12
C SER A 16 -7.68 -31.34 35.38
N GLN A 17 -6.73 -30.63 35.97
CA GLN A 17 -6.95 -29.82 37.17
C GLN A 17 -7.40 -28.38 36.82
N PRO A 18 -8.42 -27.83 37.55
CA PRO A 18 -8.85 -26.45 37.31
C PRO A 18 -7.73 -25.42 37.66
N SER A 19 -6.80 -25.76 38.53
CA SER A 19 -5.65 -24.92 38.92
C SER A 19 -4.65 -24.73 37.76
N PHE A 20 -4.61 -25.64 36.80
CA PHE A 20 -3.76 -25.56 35.60
C PHE A 20 -4.19 -24.42 34.67
N TRP A 21 -5.47 -24.13 34.63
CA TRP A 21 -6.05 -23.19 33.66
C TRP A 21 -6.35 -21.82 34.29
N ARG A 22 -6.42 -20.82 33.42
CA ARG A 22 -6.96 -19.49 33.71
C ARG A 22 -7.93 -19.08 32.63
N THR A 23 -8.86 -18.19 32.91
CA THR A 23 -9.70 -17.57 31.88
C THR A 23 -8.86 -16.61 31.02
N GLY A 24 -9.38 -16.21 29.88
CA GLY A 24 -8.74 -15.20 29.02
C GLY A 24 -8.47 -13.85 29.70
N LYS A 25 -9.11 -13.59 30.86
CA LYS A 25 -8.89 -12.41 31.69
C LYS A 25 -7.85 -12.65 32.82
N GLY A 26 -7.32 -13.87 32.91
CA GLY A 26 -6.35 -14.26 33.96
C GLY A 26 -6.98 -14.70 35.26
N ASN A 27 -8.33 -14.75 35.38
CA ASN A 27 -9.05 -15.18 36.55
C ASN A 27 -9.01 -16.72 36.71
N PRO A 28 -9.25 -17.26 37.91
CA PRO A 28 -9.55 -18.68 38.10
C PRO A 28 -10.73 -19.13 37.20
N VAL A 29 -10.74 -20.42 36.90
CA VAL A 29 -11.82 -21.01 36.10
C VAL A 29 -13.15 -20.89 36.83
N GLY A 30 -14.20 -20.45 36.16
CA GLY A 30 -15.56 -20.31 36.70
C GLY A 30 -16.49 -21.45 36.26
N GLU A 31 -17.81 -21.23 36.41
CA GLU A 31 -18.85 -22.24 36.22
C GLU A 31 -19.08 -22.71 34.80
N ALA A 32 -18.47 -22.05 33.81
CA ALA A 32 -18.59 -22.47 32.38
C ALA A 32 -17.93 -23.83 32.15
N TRP A 33 -16.92 -24.13 32.93
CA TRP A 33 -16.10 -25.33 32.77
C TRP A 33 -16.18 -26.21 34.00
N GLU A 34 -16.39 -27.50 33.78
CA GLU A 34 -16.40 -28.56 34.78
C GLU A 34 -15.16 -29.42 34.63
N PHE A 35 -14.55 -29.81 35.74
CA PHE A 35 -13.38 -30.68 35.85
C PHE A 35 -13.78 -31.91 36.66
N ALA A 36 -14.04 -33.02 35.99
CA ALA A 36 -14.49 -34.26 36.62
C ALA A 36 -14.02 -35.48 35.79
N ASP A 37 -13.70 -36.56 36.48
CA ASP A 37 -13.35 -37.84 35.86
C ASP A 37 -12.17 -37.78 34.86
N GLY A 38 -11.22 -36.87 35.10
CA GLY A 38 -10.10 -36.61 34.17
C GLY A 38 -10.47 -35.85 32.88
N GLU A 39 -11.70 -35.32 32.81
CA GLU A 39 -12.19 -34.55 31.68
C GLU A 39 -12.29 -33.05 32.04
N VAL A 40 -11.99 -32.19 31.06
CA VAL A 40 -12.22 -30.75 31.06
C VAL A 40 -13.42 -30.49 30.15
N ARG A 41 -14.55 -30.10 30.72
CA ARG A 41 -15.85 -30.01 30.04
C ARG A 41 -16.36 -28.58 29.98
N LEU A 42 -16.66 -28.08 28.80
CA LEU A 42 -17.43 -26.84 28.59
C LEU A 42 -18.92 -27.18 28.73
N VAL A 43 -19.50 -26.85 29.91
CA VAL A 43 -20.88 -27.20 30.26
C VAL A 43 -21.86 -26.04 30.15
N LYS A 44 -21.40 -24.79 30.34
CA LYS A 44 -22.21 -23.57 30.19
C LYS A 44 -21.55 -22.64 29.12
N PRO A 45 -21.68 -22.92 27.85
CA PRO A 45 -21.03 -22.12 26.80
C PRO A 45 -21.60 -20.70 26.78
N ARG A 46 -20.72 -19.72 26.42
CA ARG A 46 -21.04 -18.28 26.32
C ARG A 46 -21.51 -17.60 27.61
N THR A 47 -21.13 -18.11 28.76
CA THR A 47 -21.51 -17.54 30.07
C THR A 47 -20.51 -16.53 30.66
N GLY A 48 -19.54 -16.07 29.88
CA GLY A 48 -18.62 -15.00 30.29
C GLY A 48 -17.27 -15.44 30.84
N ASP A 49 -17.08 -16.69 31.20
CA ASP A 49 -15.79 -17.25 31.62
C ASP A 49 -14.86 -17.48 30.42
N GLY A 50 -15.48 -17.59 29.22
CA GLY A 50 -14.78 -17.57 27.95
C GLY A 50 -13.80 -18.73 27.74
N ASN A 51 -12.71 -18.42 27.07
CA ASN A 51 -11.68 -19.40 26.75
C ASN A 51 -10.80 -19.73 27.95
N LEU A 52 -10.30 -20.97 28.03
CA LEU A 52 -9.27 -21.36 28.99
C LEU A 52 -7.88 -21.23 28.39
N ILE A 53 -6.94 -20.69 29.16
CA ILE A 53 -5.55 -20.49 28.76
C ILE A 53 -4.63 -21.24 29.71
N SER A 54 -3.70 -22.02 29.17
CA SER A 54 -2.67 -22.76 29.92
C SER A 54 -1.57 -21.85 30.48
N PRO A 55 -0.71 -22.34 31.35
CA PRO A 55 0.62 -21.78 31.57
C PRO A 55 1.44 -21.77 30.27
N PRO A 56 2.59 -21.09 30.20
CA PRO A 56 3.46 -21.05 29.03
C PRO A 56 3.98 -22.43 28.63
N LEU A 57 4.06 -22.73 27.34
CA LEU A 57 4.63 -23.95 26.77
C LEU A 57 6.04 -23.72 26.21
N PRO A 58 6.85 -24.79 26.09
CA PRO A 58 8.04 -24.76 25.26
C PRO A 58 7.71 -24.40 23.79
N PRO A 59 8.59 -23.73 23.04
CA PRO A 59 8.31 -23.30 21.68
C PRO A 59 8.18 -24.44 20.67
N ASN A 60 8.80 -25.62 20.97
CA ASN A 60 8.76 -26.81 20.15
C ASN A 60 8.17 -27.96 20.95
N PHE A 61 7.05 -28.49 20.48
CA PHE A 61 6.33 -29.53 21.19
C PHE A 61 5.45 -30.37 20.27
N GLU A 62 5.12 -31.57 20.77
CA GLU A 62 3.97 -32.35 20.33
C GLU A 62 2.95 -32.34 21.46
N LEU A 63 1.68 -32.08 21.13
CA LEU A 63 0.57 -32.15 22.07
C LEU A 63 -0.52 -33.06 21.50
N ALA A 64 -0.83 -34.12 22.25
CA ALA A 64 -1.95 -35.02 21.93
C ALA A 64 -3.06 -34.88 22.97
N TRP A 65 -4.30 -35.09 22.54
CA TRP A 65 -5.47 -35.06 23.43
C TRP A 65 -6.66 -35.78 22.76
N ASP A 66 -7.62 -36.18 23.58
CA ASP A 66 -8.91 -36.64 23.10
C ASP A 66 -9.95 -35.51 23.26
N TRP A 67 -10.87 -35.43 22.30
CA TRP A 67 -11.97 -34.49 22.34
C TRP A 67 -13.28 -35.09 21.88
N LYS A 68 -14.39 -34.54 22.41
CA LYS A 68 -15.76 -34.90 22.04
C LYS A 68 -16.63 -33.64 22.09
N ILE A 69 -17.50 -33.47 21.13
CA ILE A 69 -18.45 -32.36 21.05
C ILE A 69 -19.89 -32.83 20.96
N SER A 70 -20.84 -32.02 21.45
CA SER A 70 -22.25 -32.23 21.20
C SER A 70 -22.64 -31.81 19.75
N PRO A 71 -23.78 -32.26 19.21
CA PRO A 71 -24.25 -31.75 17.93
C PRO A 71 -24.38 -30.25 17.88
N LYS A 72 -24.06 -29.65 16.71
CA LYS A 72 -24.04 -28.20 16.43
C LYS A 72 -23.08 -27.41 17.28
N THR A 73 -22.01 -28.02 17.77
CA THR A 73 -20.94 -27.39 18.55
C THR A 73 -19.84 -26.87 17.61
N ASN A 74 -19.32 -25.69 17.95
CA ASN A 74 -18.06 -25.16 17.45
C ASN A 74 -17.13 -24.89 18.65
N SER A 75 -15.93 -25.41 18.59
CA SER A 75 -14.87 -25.26 19.57
C SER A 75 -13.50 -25.34 18.87
N GLY A 76 -12.42 -25.48 19.62
CA GLY A 76 -11.07 -25.64 19.08
C GLY A 76 -10.01 -25.60 20.17
N LEU A 77 -8.84 -26.10 19.82
CA LEU A 77 -7.64 -25.93 20.61
C LEU A 77 -6.68 -25.03 19.85
N LYS A 78 -6.32 -23.88 20.42
CA LYS A 78 -5.30 -22.98 19.88
C LYS A 78 -3.98 -23.23 20.56
N TYR A 79 -2.91 -23.16 19.78
CA TYR A 79 -1.53 -23.26 20.28
C TYR A 79 -0.71 -22.10 19.73
N ARG A 80 0.50 -21.89 20.25
CA ARG A 80 1.28 -20.66 20.00
C ARG A 80 0.45 -19.39 20.29
N VAL A 81 -0.33 -19.44 21.37
CA VAL A 81 -1.23 -18.36 21.77
C VAL A 81 -0.48 -17.27 22.50
N ARG A 82 -0.62 -16.04 22.03
CA ARG A 82 -0.10 -14.82 22.66
C ARG A 82 -1.05 -13.65 22.45
N LYS A 83 -0.76 -12.51 23.09
CA LYS A 83 -1.51 -11.28 22.90
C LYS A 83 -1.06 -10.56 21.62
N PHE A 84 -2.05 -10.19 20.80
CA PHE A 84 -1.95 -9.25 19.70
C PHE A 84 -2.91 -8.10 20.02
N GLY A 85 -2.36 -6.94 20.41
CA GLY A 85 -3.16 -5.89 21.02
C GLY A 85 -3.91 -6.37 22.27
N ASN A 86 -5.23 -6.27 22.28
CA ASN A 86 -6.09 -6.71 23.37
C ASN A 86 -6.66 -8.13 23.20
N ARG A 87 -6.24 -8.87 22.16
CA ARG A 87 -6.78 -10.19 21.82
C ARG A 87 -5.72 -11.28 22.00
N TYR A 88 -6.14 -12.44 22.52
CA TYR A 88 -5.35 -13.66 22.45
C TYR A 88 -5.60 -14.35 21.12
N LEU A 89 -4.55 -14.50 20.31
CA LEU A 89 -4.59 -15.22 19.03
C LEU A 89 -3.52 -16.31 19.02
N GLY A 90 -3.76 -17.34 18.23
CA GLY A 90 -2.85 -18.46 18.00
C GLY A 90 -3.35 -19.33 16.86
N VAL A 91 -2.52 -20.27 16.44
CA VAL A 91 -2.87 -21.29 15.46
C VAL A 91 -3.93 -22.22 16.04
N GLU A 92 -5.01 -22.46 15.31
CA GLU A 92 -6.15 -23.21 15.85
C GLU A 92 -6.30 -24.57 15.14
N TYR A 93 -6.29 -25.64 15.93
CA TYR A 93 -6.82 -26.92 15.54
C TYR A 93 -8.34 -26.83 15.66
N GLN A 94 -9.03 -26.74 14.51
CA GLN A 94 -10.48 -26.55 14.49
C GLN A 94 -11.21 -27.82 14.96
N ILE A 95 -12.24 -27.64 15.80
CA ILE A 95 -13.13 -28.70 16.26
C ILE A 95 -14.58 -28.21 16.05
N ILE A 96 -15.27 -28.78 15.07
CA ILE A 96 -16.61 -28.33 14.72
C ILE A 96 -17.48 -29.52 14.25
N ASP A 97 -18.76 -29.49 14.56
CA ASP A 97 -19.73 -30.39 13.94
C ASP A 97 -19.97 -29.95 12.48
N GLU A 98 -19.48 -30.73 11.54
CA GLU A 98 -19.54 -30.42 10.11
C GLU A 98 -20.95 -30.47 9.50
N THR A 99 -21.98 -30.82 10.28
CA THR A 99 -23.36 -30.59 9.90
C THR A 99 -23.78 -29.13 9.94
N ILE A 100 -22.94 -28.24 10.54
CA ILE A 100 -23.12 -26.79 10.53
C ILE A 100 -22.66 -26.25 9.18
N PRO A 101 -23.41 -25.35 8.51
CA PRO A 101 -22.93 -24.68 7.31
C PRO A 101 -21.65 -23.87 7.60
N LEU A 102 -20.55 -24.25 7.00
CA LEU A 102 -19.24 -23.60 7.19
C LEU A 102 -19.11 -22.38 6.27
N LYS A 103 -18.65 -21.25 6.81
CA LYS A 103 -18.32 -20.05 5.99
C LYS A 103 -17.16 -20.29 5.03
N ASN A 104 -16.24 -21.17 5.41
CA ASN A 104 -15.16 -21.67 4.57
C ASN A 104 -15.13 -23.20 4.71
N PRO A 105 -15.79 -23.95 3.82
CA PRO A 105 -15.93 -25.39 3.96
C PRO A 105 -14.61 -26.16 4.04
N SER A 106 -13.54 -25.67 3.39
CA SER A 106 -12.24 -26.33 3.41
C SER A 106 -11.42 -25.95 4.65
N LYS A 107 -11.11 -24.66 4.82
CA LYS A 107 -10.21 -24.17 5.89
C LYS A 107 -10.90 -23.95 7.23
N GLY A 108 -12.20 -24.15 7.33
CA GLY A 108 -12.99 -24.06 8.56
C GLY A 108 -13.48 -25.40 9.08
N SER A 109 -13.15 -26.51 8.44
CA SER A 109 -13.55 -27.86 8.84
C SER A 109 -12.70 -28.41 9.98
N THR A 110 -13.16 -29.45 10.64
CA THR A 110 -12.45 -30.10 11.77
C THR A 110 -11.04 -30.54 11.37
N ALA A 111 -10.08 -30.35 12.27
CA ALA A 111 -8.66 -30.60 12.12
C ALA A 111 -7.92 -29.71 11.09
N SER A 112 -8.59 -28.72 10.46
CA SER A 112 -7.88 -27.70 9.70
C SER A 112 -6.91 -26.92 10.58
N ILE A 113 -5.83 -26.40 10.01
CA ILE A 113 -5.13 -25.24 10.57
C ILE A 113 -6.03 -24.05 10.21
N TYR A 114 -6.90 -23.67 11.14
CA TYR A 114 -8.08 -22.84 10.87
C TYR A 114 -7.74 -21.56 10.11
N ASP A 115 -8.47 -21.36 8.99
CA ASP A 115 -8.36 -20.23 8.09
C ASP A 115 -7.02 -20.15 7.28
N LEU A 116 -6.12 -21.10 7.51
CA LEU A 116 -4.80 -21.18 6.89
C LEU A 116 -4.70 -22.37 5.93
N GLN A 117 -4.77 -23.60 6.46
CA GLN A 117 -4.61 -24.83 5.70
C GLN A 117 -5.79 -25.77 5.88
N ALA A 118 -6.37 -26.24 4.78
CA ALA A 118 -7.44 -27.24 4.80
C ALA A 118 -6.87 -28.62 5.19
N PRO A 119 -7.65 -29.46 5.90
CA PRO A 119 -7.30 -30.84 6.08
C PRO A 119 -7.60 -31.66 4.82
N THR A 120 -7.07 -32.88 4.76
CA THR A 120 -7.45 -33.85 3.71
C THR A 120 -8.96 -34.09 3.68
N LEU A 121 -9.50 -34.35 2.49
CA LEU A 121 -10.95 -34.54 2.31
C LEU A 121 -11.47 -35.81 3.03
N ASP A 122 -10.67 -36.89 2.99
CA ASP A 122 -11.02 -38.20 3.53
C ASP A 122 -10.53 -38.42 4.97
N LYS A 123 -10.45 -37.37 5.76
CA LYS A 123 -10.00 -37.44 7.16
C LYS A 123 -10.86 -38.36 8.00
N PRO A 124 -10.30 -39.14 8.95
CA PRO A 124 -10.99 -40.15 9.73
C PRO A 124 -11.81 -39.54 10.89
N LEU A 125 -12.73 -38.58 10.60
CA LEU A 125 -13.55 -37.91 11.59
C LEU A 125 -14.68 -38.80 12.10
N LYS A 126 -14.76 -38.97 13.44
CA LYS A 126 -15.91 -39.56 14.10
C LYS A 126 -16.99 -38.52 14.37
N PRO A 127 -18.30 -38.85 14.25
CA PRO A 127 -19.38 -37.89 14.40
C PRO A 127 -19.49 -37.32 15.82
N ALA A 128 -20.23 -36.22 15.96
CA ALA A 128 -20.55 -35.61 17.24
C ALA A 128 -21.07 -36.64 18.25
N GLY A 129 -20.66 -36.52 19.53
CA GLY A 129 -20.94 -37.46 20.58
C GLY A 129 -19.94 -38.62 20.74
N GLN A 130 -19.01 -38.79 19.81
CA GLN A 130 -17.93 -39.76 19.90
C GLN A 130 -16.57 -39.09 20.18
N TRP A 131 -15.70 -39.84 20.86
CA TRP A 131 -14.33 -39.40 21.13
C TRP A 131 -13.46 -39.50 19.87
N ASN A 132 -12.81 -38.40 19.53
CA ASN A 132 -11.77 -38.28 18.53
C ASN A 132 -10.43 -38.06 19.22
N HIS A 133 -9.35 -38.58 18.67
CA HIS A 133 -7.98 -38.35 19.10
C HIS A 133 -7.33 -37.32 18.18
N ALA A 134 -6.80 -36.27 18.75
CA ALA A 134 -6.05 -35.21 18.07
C ALA A 134 -4.61 -35.17 18.51
N ARG A 135 -3.73 -34.78 17.61
CA ARG A 135 -2.33 -34.52 17.90
C ARG A 135 -1.83 -33.38 17.02
N VAL A 136 -1.14 -32.43 17.59
CA VAL A 136 -0.40 -31.38 16.88
C VAL A 136 1.09 -31.52 17.08
N VAL A 137 1.87 -31.29 16.05
CA VAL A 137 3.31 -31.12 16.13
C VAL A 137 3.62 -29.68 15.74
N ALA A 138 4.29 -28.95 16.63
CA ALA A 138 4.74 -27.59 16.41
C ALA A 138 6.26 -27.53 16.64
N ARG A 139 7.07 -27.60 15.58
CA ARG A 139 8.51 -27.64 15.66
C ARG A 139 9.16 -26.64 14.70
N GLY A 140 9.80 -25.62 15.21
CA GLY A 140 10.28 -24.50 14.40
C GLY A 140 9.14 -23.89 13.60
N THR A 141 9.31 -23.78 12.31
CA THR A 141 8.30 -23.27 11.37
C THR A 141 7.30 -24.34 10.92
N HIS A 142 7.58 -25.61 11.16
CA HIS A 142 6.74 -26.73 10.72
C HIS A 142 5.59 -27.01 11.66
N LEU A 143 4.37 -27.09 11.11
CA LEU A 143 3.12 -27.38 11.83
C LEU A 143 2.41 -28.57 11.19
N GLN A 144 1.99 -29.54 12.02
CA GLN A 144 1.23 -30.71 11.58
C GLN A 144 0.01 -30.95 12.48
N HIS A 145 -1.12 -31.31 11.88
CA HIS A 145 -2.33 -31.75 12.56
C HIS A 145 -2.66 -33.20 12.21
N PHE A 146 -2.87 -33.98 13.24
CA PHE A 146 -3.31 -35.39 13.11
C PHE A 146 -4.71 -35.56 13.69
N LEU A 147 -5.50 -36.42 13.07
CA LEU A 147 -6.82 -36.82 13.53
C LEU A 147 -6.93 -38.33 13.52
N ASN A 148 -7.26 -38.94 14.66
CA ASN A 148 -7.39 -40.40 14.82
C ASN A 148 -6.23 -41.22 14.25
N GLY A 149 -5.01 -40.68 14.41
CA GLY A 149 -3.75 -41.31 13.99
C GLY A 149 -3.22 -40.90 12.61
N GLU A 150 -4.03 -40.26 11.77
CA GLU A 150 -3.65 -39.85 10.42
C GLU A 150 -3.23 -38.37 10.37
N LEU A 151 -2.16 -38.07 9.61
CA LEU A 151 -1.76 -36.69 9.26
C LEU A 151 -2.80 -36.11 8.30
N VAL A 152 -3.47 -35.04 8.70
CA VAL A 152 -4.58 -34.47 7.92
C VAL A 152 -4.31 -33.04 7.43
N ALA A 153 -3.41 -32.31 8.08
CA ALA A 153 -2.97 -30.98 7.60
C ALA A 153 -1.54 -30.70 8.04
N GLU A 154 -0.77 -30.08 7.16
CA GLU A 154 0.57 -29.62 7.49
C GLU A 154 0.92 -28.35 6.71
N THR A 155 1.83 -27.54 7.25
CA THR A 155 2.32 -26.33 6.60
C THR A 155 3.65 -25.88 7.21
N GLU A 156 4.49 -25.23 6.40
CA GLU A 156 5.57 -24.37 6.88
C GLU A 156 5.01 -22.97 7.17
N THR A 157 5.52 -22.28 8.20
CA THR A 157 5.11 -20.92 8.54
C THR A 157 6.11 -19.86 8.03
N GLU A 158 6.82 -20.18 6.95
CA GLU A 158 7.74 -19.28 6.27
C GLU A 158 7.78 -19.57 4.75
N GLY A 159 8.38 -18.65 3.99
CA GLY A 159 8.50 -18.73 2.54
C GLY A 159 7.25 -18.25 1.78
N ALA A 160 7.38 -18.15 0.45
CA ALA A 160 6.34 -17.55 -0.41
C ALA A 160 5.00 -18.32 -0.37
N ALA A 161 5.02 -19.64 -0.19
CA ALA A 161 3.80 -20.44 -0.03
C ALA A 161 3.02 -20.05 1.24
N TRP A 162 3.74 -19.90 2.37
CA TRP A 162 3.14 -19.38 3.60
C TRP A 162 2.64 -17.96 3.44
N ASP A 163 3.45 -17.08 2.85
CA ASP A 163 3.06 -15.67 2.63
C ASP A 163 1.77 -15.58 1.82
N ALA A 164 1.56 -16.45 0.83
CA ALA A 164 0.33 -16.53 0.05
C ALA A 164 -0.88 -17.00 0.90
N ILE A 165 -0.67 -18.00 1.76
CA ILE A 165 -1.70 -18.49 2.70
C ILE A 165 -2.06 -17.40 3.71
N TYR A 166 -1.04 -16.81 4.33
CA TYR A 166 -1.16 -15.81 5.37
C TYR A 166 -1.79 -14.51 4.86
N ALA A 167 -1.39 -14.04 3.67
CA ALA A 167 -1.95 -12.87 3.02
C ALA A 167 -3.46 -12.97 2.76
N ARG A 168 -4.00 -14.18 2.60
CA ARG A 168 -5.45 -14.43 2.40
C ARG A 168 -6.20 -14.66 3.71
N SER A 169 -5.50 -14.86 4.82
CA SER A 169 -6.10 -15.18 6.11
C SER A 169 -6.61 -13.92 6.84
N LYS A 170 -7.43 -14.13 7.88
CA LYS A 170 -7.84 -13.06 8.78
C LYS A 170 -6.73 -12.58 9.73
N PHE A 171 -5.58 -13.25 9.72
CA PHE A 171 -4.46 -13.01 10.62
C PHE A 171 -3.34 -12.16 10.02
N PHE A 172 -3.47 -11.75 8.77
CA PHE A 172 -2.37 -11.13 7.99
C PHE A 172 -1.80 -9.82 8.59
N GLU A 173 -2.55 -9.16 9.47
CA GLU A 173 -2.10 -7.94 10.17
C GLU A 173 -1.29 -8.24 11.43
N GLU A 174 -1.26 -9.51 11.88
CA GLU A 174 -0.69 -9.92 13.15
C GLU A 174 0.77 -10.40 12.97
N SER A 175 1.71 -9.45 12.97
CA SER A 175 3.13 -9.75 12.75
C SER A 175 3.65 -10.86 13.67
N GLY A 176 4.33 -11.86 13.09
CA GLY A 176 4.87 -13.01 13.81
C GLY A 176 3.80 -14.05 14.23
N PHE A 177 2.56 -13.94 13.69
CA PHE A 177 1.55 -14.96 13.90
C PHE A 177 2.05 -16.35 13.45
N ALA A 178 1.76 -17.38 14.25
CA ALA A 178 2.20 -18.76 14.06
C ALA A 178 3.71 -19.05 14.25
N GLN A 179 4.57 -18.04 14.37
CA GLN A 179 5.98 -18.24 14.63
C GLN A 179 6.23 -18.74 16.08
N PRO A 180 7.19 -19.65 16.33
CA PRO A 180 7.51 -20.11 17.69
C PRO A 180 8.04 -18.97 18.55
N ARG A 181 7.60 -18.91 19.81
CA ARG A 181 8.08 -17.93 20.78
C ARG A 181 8.01 -18.49 22.20
N GLU A 182 8.99 -18.18 23.00
CA GLU A 182 8.90 -18.47 24.44
C GLU A 182 7.72 -17.73 25.09
N GLY A 183 7.03 -18.42 25.98
CA GLY A 183 5.87 -17.88 26.67
C GLY A 183 4.55 -18.05 25.93
N ASP A 184 4.56 -18.67 24.75
CA ASP A 184 3.34 -19.07 24.05
C ASP A 184 2.53 -20.08 24.86
N ARG A 185 1.22 -20.11 24.65
CA ARG A 185 0.28 -20.88 25.45
C ARG A 185 -0.64 -21.73 24.56
N VAL A 186 -1.37 -22.64 25.21
CA VAL A 186 -2.53 -23.31 24.62
C VAL A 186 -3.80 -22.63 25.11
N MET A 187 -4.84 -22.61 24.28
CA MET A 187 -6.15 -22.08 24.61
C MET A 187 -7.27 -23.02 24.13
N LEU A 188 -8.13 -23.44 25.04
CA LEU A 188 -9.41 -24.10 24.68
C LEU A 188 -10.45 -23.01 24.42
N THR A 189 -11.19 -23.13 23.29
CA THR A 189 -12.08 -22.07 22.85
C THR A 189 -13.55 -22.37 23.16
N ASP A 190 -14.27 -21.34 23.60
CA ASP A 190 -15.72 -21.33 23.76
C ASP A 190 -16.36 -20.54 22.60
N HIS A 191 -16.79 -21.26 21.56
CA HIS A 191 -17.54 -20.71 20.45
C HIS A 191 -19.03 -21.11 20.46
N GLY A 192 -19.46 -21.81 21.51
CA GLY A 192 -20.83 -22.27 21.74
C GLY A 192 -21.02 -23.76 21.49
N GLY A 193 -21.92 -24.37 22.28
CA GLY A 193 -22.11 -25.81 22.36
C GLY A 193 -21.18 -26.46 23.40
N GLN A 194 -21.46 -27.73 23.76
CA GLN A 194 -20.71 -28.46 24.76
C GLN A 194 -19.54 -29.20 24.13
N ALA A 195 -18.37 -29.12 24.78
CA ALA A 195 -17.16 -29.81 24.38
C ALA A 195 -16.48 -30.44 25.61
N ALA A 196 -15.84 -31.58 25.42
CA ALA A 196 -15.06 -32.27 26.44
C ALA A 196 -13.69 -32.64 25.90
N TYR A 197 -12.69 -32.53 26.75
CA TYR A 197 -11.27 -32.80 26.47
C TYR A 197 -10.68 -33.65 27.58
N LYS A 198 -9.78 -34.56 27.21
CA LYS A 198 -9.04 -35.42 28.18
C LYS A 198 -7.75 -35.95 27.59
N ASN A 199 -7.01 -36.68 28.40
CA ASN A 199 -5.80 -37.41 28.01
C ASN A 199 -4.76 -36.51 27.31
N PHE A 200 -4.57 -35.30 27.86
CA PHE A 200 -3.53 -34.41 27.36
C PHE A 200 -2.13 -35.02 27.59
N GLN A 201 -1.34 -35.08 26.54
CA GLN A 201 0.05 -35.57 26.58
C GLN A 201 0.94 -34.57 25.86
N LEU A 202 1.87 -33.96 26.58
CA LEU A 202 2.84 -33.03 26.05
C LEU A 202 4.20 -33.75 25.92
N THR A 203 4.80 -33.65 24.75
CA THR A 203 6.19 -34.03 24.50
C THR A 203 6.99 -32.80 24.09
N VAL A 204 8.03 -32.46 24.83
CA VAL A 204 8.94 -31.37 24.47
C VAL A 204 9.87 -31.86 23.36
N LEU A 205 9.90 -31.13 22.27
CA LEU A 205 10.73 -31.47 21.11
C LEU A 205 12.01 -30.64 21.10
N PRO A 206 13.13 -31.19 20.64
CA PRO A 206 14.33 -30.40 20.39
C PRO A 206 14.06 -29.36 19.31
N ALA A 207 14.74 -28.22 19.40
CA ALA A 207 14.76 -27.26 18.30
C ALA A 207 15.14 -28.00 17.01
N PRO A 208 14.60 -27.58 15.85
CA PRO A 208 15.09 -28.11 14.59
C PRO A 208 16.61 -27.93 14.58
N THR A 209 17.36 -28.98 14.32
CA THR A 209 18.76 -28.81 13.86
C THR A 209 18.65 -27.92 12.64
N GLU A 210 19.49 -26.87 12.51
CA GLU A 210 19.52 -26.03 11.33
C GLU A 210 19.47 -26.90 10.07
N ALA A 211 18.27 -27.29 9.69
CA ALA A 211 18.02 -27.85 8.38
C ALA A 211 18.32 -26.71 7.43
N ALA A 212 19.06 -27.01 6.39
CA ALA A 212 19.46 -26.07 5.37
C ALA A 212 18.43 -24.96 5.23
N VAL A 213 18.84 -23.73 5.59
CA VAL A 213 18.08 -22.51 5.27
C VAL A 213 17.56 -22.77 3.87
N SER A 214 16.25 -22.86 3.70
CA SER A 214 15.63 -23.07 2.40
C SER A 214 16.37 -22.14 1.45
N SER A 215 16.96 -22.69 0.40
CA SER A 215 17.75 -21.90 -0.54
C SER A 215 16.97 -20.62 -0.81
N PRO A 216 17.60 -19.41 -0.72
CA PRO A 216 16.87 -18.18 -0.91
C PRO A 216 16.04 -18.35 -2.16
N SER A 217 14.72 -18.11 -2.06
CA SER A 217 13.80 -18.32 -3.18
C SER A 217 14.41 -17.64 -4.41
N GLU A 218 14.59 -18.39 -5.48
CA GLU A 218 15.00 -17.78 -6.75
C GLU A 218 13.84 -16.90 -7.21
N GLY A 219 14.14 -15.58 -7.53
CA GLY A 219 13.12 -14.66 -8.03
C GLY A 219 12.24 -15.27 -9.12
N PRO A 220 11.26 -14.57 -9.60
CA PRO A 220 11.07 -13.12 -9.56
C PRO A 220 10.47 -12.59 -8.25
N PHE A 221 11.02 -11.46 -7.77
CA PHE A 221 10.55 -10.74 -6.58
C PHE A 221 9.74 -9.49 -6.97
N LEU A 222 9.34 -8.68 -5.96
CA LEU A 222 8.51 -7.49 -6.10
C LEU A 222 9.13 -6.27 -5.35
N ALA A 223 10.43 -6.00 -5.57
CA ALA A 223 11.12 -4.92 -4.86
C ALA A 223 10.53 -3.53 -5.11
N ASN A 224 9.87 -3.29 -6.26
CA ASN A 224 9.17 -2.05 -6.57
C ASN A 224 7.73 -2.00 -6.04
N GLY A 225 7.28 -3.05 -5.36
CA GLY A 225 5.96 -3.08 -4.76
C GLY A 225 4.81 -3.15 -5.75
N MET A 226 3.70 -2.56 -5.35
CA MET A 226 2.49 -2.37 -6.14
C MET A 226 2.07 -0.89 -6.05
N ARG A 227 1.54 -0.36 -7.13
CA ARG A 227 0.92 0.98 -7.19
C ARG A 227 -0.46 0.87 -7.80
N ASN A 228 -1.31 1.82 -7.48
CA ASN A 228 -2.61 1.94 -8.10
C ASN A 228 -2.88 3.39 -8.50
N SER A 229 -3.80 3.60 -9.45
CA SER A 229 -4.28 4.92 -9.84
C SER A 229 -5.62 4.84 -10.56
N TRP A 230 -6.19 6.00 -10.90
CA TRP A 230 -7.40 6.12 -11.70
C TRP A 230 -8.63 5.47 -11.06
N ALA A 231 -8.67 5.47 -9.72
CA ALA A 231 -9.84 4.97 -8.99
C ALA A 231 -11.07 5.84 -9.26
N ASP A 232 -12.20 5.18 -9.49
CA ASP A 232 -13.53 5.78 -9.44
C ASP A 232 -14.45 4.90 -8.55
N GLN A 233 -15.77 5.01 -8.69
CA GLN A 233 -16.72 4.22 -7.95
C GLN A 233 -16.60 2.72 -8.22
N ASN A 234 -16.22 2.33 -9.44
CA ASN A 234 -16.34 0.95 -9.91
C ASN A 234 -15.07 0.39 -10.54
N SER A 235 -14.04 1.19 -10.68
CA SER A 235 -12.81 0.81 -11.36
C SER A 235 -11.55 1.33 -10.68
N ILE A 236 -10.42 0.70 -11.02
CA ILE A 236 -9.06 1.12 -10.63
C ILE A 236 -8.05 0.41 -11.52
N VAL A 237 -6.88 0.99 -11.70
CA VAL A 237 -5.74 0.34 -12.36
C VAL A 237 -4.67 0.03 -11.33
N LEU A 238 -4.24 -1.23 -11.27
CA LEU A 238 -3.11 -1.67 -10.45
C LEU A 238 -1.91 -1.96 -11.33
N TRP A 239 -0.73 -1.73 -10.78
CA TRP A 239 0.55 -1.89 -11.42
C TRP A 239 1.55 -2.61 -10.51
N THR A 240 2.40 -3.46 -11.09
CA THR A 240 3.56 -4.07 -10.42
C THR A 240 4.70 -4.29 -11.40
N ARG A 241 5.87 -4.69 -10.87
CA ARG A 241 7.07 -5.00 -11.64
C ARG A 241 7.82 -6.17 -11.00
N THR A 242 8.29 -7.13 -11.81
CA THR A 242 9.12 -8.23 -11.32
C THR A 242 10.59 -7.85 -11.29
N THR A 243 11.28 -8.25 -10.21
CA THR A 243 12.66 -7.89 -9.93
C THR A 243 13.51 -9.12 -9.63
N LYS A 244 14.82 -9.02 -9.95
CA LYS A 244 15.80 -10.08 -9.73
C LYS A 244 16.09 -10.31 -8.24
N ASN A 245 16.02 -9.25 -7.44
CA ASN A 245 16.30 -9.26 -6.00
C ASN A 245 15.07 -8.75 -5.23
N PRO A 246 14.88 -9.16 -3.97
CA PRO A 246 13.76 -8.74 -3.13
C PRO A 246 13.81 -7.28 -2.72
N GLU A 247 14.99 -6.64 -2.80
CA GLU A 247 15.24 -5.25 -2.44
C GLU A 247 16.19 -4.58 -3.44
N ALA A 248 16.18 -3.24 -3.47
CA ALA A 248 17.15 -2.47 -4.23
C ALA A 248 18.54 -2.55 -3.59
N LYS A 249 19.59 -2.41 -4.41
CA LYS A 249 20.98 -2.43 -3.98
C LYS A 249 21.36 -1.10 -3.32
N MET A 250 21.26 -1.01 -1.98
CA MET A 250 21.56 0.21 -1.24
C MET A 250 23.05 0.37 -0.91
N ASP A 251 23.86 -0.65 -1.13
CA ASP A 251 25.34 -0.66 -0.99
C ASP A 251 26.07 -0.57 -2.35
N GLY A 252 25.35 -0.10 -3.39
CA GLY A 252 25.90 0.02 -4.75
C GLY A 252 26.92 1.12 -4.95
N LEU A 253 27.56 1.11 -6.11
CA LEU A 253 28.54 2.12 -6.52
C LEU A 253 27.84 3.47 -6.81
N PRO A 254 28.47 4.61 -6.50
CA PRO A 254 27.96 5.93 -6.92
C PRO A 254 28.18 6.14 -8.42
N PHE A 255 27.30 6.91 -9.04
CA PHE A 255 27.49 7.37 -10.43
C PHE A 255 28.67 8.35 -10.54
N VAL A 256 29.22 8.48 -11.74
CA VAL A 256 30.22 9.49 -12.07
C VAL A 256 29.59 10.88 -11.90
N LYS A 257 30.23 11.74 -11.12
CA LYS A 257 29.76 13.12 -10.92
C LYS A 257 30.10 13.97 -12.12
N LEU A 258 29.06 14.39 -12.86
CA LEU A 258 29.18 15.37 -13.93
C LEU A 258 28.73 16.74 -13.42
N SER A 259 29.47 17.79 -13.77
CA SER A 259 29.01 19.17 -13.59
C SER A 259 27.77 19.43 -14.50
N ASN A 260 26.99 20.46 -14.17
CA ASN A 260 25.86 20.88 -15.02
C ASN A 260 26.32 21.23 -16.45
N SER A 261 27.52 21.75 -16.65
CA SER A 261 28.07 22.08 -17.97
C SER A 261 28.40 20.84 -18.78
N GLU A 262 29.04 19.84 -18.14
CA GLU A 262 29.35 18.56 -18.78
C GLU A 262 28.07 17.80 -19.14
N ALA A 263 27.10 17.75 -18.21
CA ALA A 263 25.80 17.12 -18.46
C ALA A 263 25.04 17.76 -19.62
N ARG A 264 24.98 19.10 -19.69
CA ARG A 264 24.36 19.83 -20.79
C ARG A 264 25.06 19.59 -22.13
N LYS A 265 26.38 19.41 -22.14
CA LYS A 265 27.13 19.05 -23.36
C LYS A 265 26.83 17.62 -23.77
N LEU A 266 26.87 16.69 -22.81
CA LEU A 266 26.59 15.27 -23.02
C LEU A 266 25.17 15.04 -23.55
N ALA A 267 24.16 15.74 -22.98
CA ALA A 267 22.75 15.64 -23.37
C ALA A 267 22.46 16.06 -24.84
N LYS A 268 23.41 16.63 -25.57
CA LYS A 268 23.30 16.89 -27.00
C LYS A 268 23.56 15.64 -27.84
N GLY A 269 24.23 14.63 -27.28
CA GLY A 269 24.45 13.33 -27.91
C GLY A 269 23.16 12.52 -27.97
N THR A 270 23.12 11.56 -28.87
CA THR A 270 21.97 10.67 -29.09
C THR A 270 22.32 9.19 -29.02
N ASP A 271 23.60 8.86 -28.88
CA ASP A 271 24.05 7.48 -28.70
C ASP A 271 23.84 7.04 -27.26
N ALA A 272 22.90 6.10 -27.05
CA ALA A 272 22.48 5.66 -25.72
C ALA A 272 23.62 4.96 -24.96
N ASP A 273 24.46 4.18 -25.65
CA ASP A 273 25.55 3.43 -25.00
C ASP A 273 26.65 4.42 -24.54
N GLU A 274 26.99 5.43 -25.34
CA GLU A 274 27.94 6.49 -24.97
C GLU A 274 27.40 7.31 -23.78
N LEU A 275 26.14 7.70 -23.81
CA LEU A 275 25.48 8.47 -22.75
C LEU A 275 25.40 7.71 -21.43
N LEU A 276 25.17 6.41 -21.48
CA LEU A 276 25.18 5.54 -20.31
C LEU A 276 26.59 5.34 -19.77
N ALA A 277 27.55 4.98 -20.63
CA ALA A 277 28.92 4.70 -20.25
C ALA A 277 29.62 5.91 -19.60
N ALA A 278 29.32 7.13 -20.04
CA ALA A 278 29.85 8.38 -19.47
C ALA A 278 29.47 8.61 -18.00
N GLN A 279 28.47 7.93 -17.50
CA GLN A 279 27.95 8.11 -16.14
C GLN A 279 28.25 6.93 -15.21
N LEU A 280 28.79 5.83 -15.75
CA LEU A 280 29.18 4.66 -14.97
C LEU A 280 30.69 4.70 -14.64
N PRO A 281 31.11 4.26 -13.44
CA PRO A 281 32.51 4.00 -13.17
C PRO A 281 33.09 3.01 -14.19
N ALA A 282 34.37 3.13 -14.51
CA ALA A 282 35.01 2.30 -15.52
C ALA A 282 34.81 0.79 -15.26
N GLY A 283 34.22 0.09 -16.24
CA GLY A 283 33.94 -1.34 -16.15
C GLY A 283 32.71 -1.71 -15.29
N ALA A 284 32.04 -0.75 -14.67
CA ALA A 284 30.81 -0.99 -13.90
C ALA A 284 29.60 -1.16 -14.82
N LYS A 285 28.61 -1.94 -14.34
CA LYS A 285 27.30 -2.10 -14.97
C LYS A 285 26.23 -1.37 -14.15
N LEU A 286 25.12 -1.00 -14.78
CA LEU A 286 24.00 -0.31 -14.13
C LEU A 286 23.45 -1.08 -12.93
N GLU A 287 23.42 -2.40 -12.97
CA GLU A 287 22.97 -3.28 -11.86
C GLU A 287 23.85 -3.23 -10.61
N GLN A 288 25.05 -2.63 -10.70
CA GLN A 288 25.98 -2.46 -9.58
C GLN A 288 25.85 -1.11 -8.89
N MET A 289 25.05 -0.20 -9.45
CA MET A 289 24.93 1.17 -8.96
C MET A 289 24.03 1.26 -7.73
N LEU A 290 24.23 2.31 -6.92
CA LEU A 290 23.42 2.63 -5.73
C LEU A 290 21.96 2.81 -6.12
N GLY A 291 21.09 2.01 -5.51
CA GLY A 291 19.65 2.00 -5.79
C GLY A 291 19.23 1.09 -6.94
N ALA A 292 20.16 0.33 -7.53
CA ALA A 292 19.83 -0.60 -8.62
C ALA A 292 18.74 -1.61 -8.19
N CYS A 293 17.73 -1.74 -9.04
CA CYS A 293 16.60 -2.64 -8.84
C CYS A 293 16.30 -3.37 -10.15
N SER A 294 17.20 -4.27 -10.55
CA SER A 294 17.15 -4.96 -11.85
C SER A 294 15.89 -5.79 -12.00
N GLY A 295 15.24 -5.70 -13.16
CA GLY A 295 14.11 -6.52 -13.51
C GLY A 295 14.52 -7.94 -13.95
N VAL A 296 13.57 -8.85 -13.92
CA VAL A 296 13.72 -10.22 -14.44
C VAL A 296 12.39 -10.72 -14.98
N GLU A 297 12.42 -11.54 -16.02
CA GLU A 297 11.23 -12.22 -16.52
C GLU A 297 10.59 -13.08 -15.45
N GLY A 298 9.26 -13.08 -15.42
CA GLY A 298 8.48 -13.89 -14.51
C GLY A 298 7.02 -13.91 -14.93
N GLU A 299 6.23 -14.57 -14.13
CA GLU A 299 4.77 -14.51 -14.22
C GLU A 299 4.21 -13.92 -12.94
N VAL A 300 3.18 -13.09 -13.10
CA VAL A 300 2.47 -12.44 -12.00
C VAL A 300 0.97 -12.70 -12.12
N ARG A 301 0.30 -12.81 -10.98
CA ARG A 301 -1.18 -12.77 -10.92
C ARG A 301 -1.63 -11.92 -9.76
N LEU A 302 -2.86 -11.42 -9.87
CA LEU A 302 -3.51 -10.61 -8.84
C LEU A 302 -4.70 -11.37 -8.27
N THR A 303 -4.78 -11.43 -6.94
CA THR A 303 -6.00 -11.80 -6.21
C THR A 303 -6.51 -10.58 -5.46
N TYR A 304 -7.80 -10.25 -5.58
CA TYR A 304 -8.39 -9.11 -4.87
C TYR A 304 -9.78 -9.45 -4.31
N PHE A 305 -10.15 -8.79 -3.22
CA PHE A 305 -11.42 -9.00 -2.53
C PHE A 305 -11.77 -7.82 -1.63
N PRO A 306 -13.06 -7.52 -1.41
CA PRO A 306 -13.48 -6.58 -0.37
C PRO A 306 -13.00 -7.05 1.01
N LYS A 307 -12.31 -6.20 1.79
CA LYS A 307 -11.73 -6.58 3.09
C LYS A 307 -12.76 -7.23 4.03
N LEU A 308 -14.00 -6.72 4.03
CA LEU A 308 -15.08 -7.25 4.86
C LEU A 308 -15.76 -8.53 4.29
N LYS A 309 -15.48 -8.88 3.03
CA LYS A 309 -16.03 -10.03 2.32
C LYS A 309 -14.94 -10.83 1.62
N ARG A 310 -13.93 -11.25 2.36
CA ARG A 310 -12.73 -11.91 1.83
C ARG A 310 -12.99 -13.19 1.02
N TYR A 311 -14.16 -13.84 1.21
CA TYR A 311 -14.56 -15.01 0.43
C TYR A 311 -15.09 -14.64 -0.96
N ASP A 312 -15.36 -13.36 -1.24
CA ASP A 312 -15.71 -12.85 -2.57
C ASP A 312 -14.42 -12.54 -3.37
N SER A 313 -13.40 -13.37 -3.24
CA SER A 313 -12.12 -13.16 -3.90
C SER A 313 -12.19 -13.49 -5.38
N LYS A 314 -11.56 -12.64 -6.19
CA LYS A 314 -11.32 -12.85 -7.62
C LYS A 314 -9.83 -12.98 -7.86
N THR A 315 -9.41 -13.92 -8.69
CA THR A 315 -8.00 -14.12 -9.06
C THR A 315 -7.87 -14.04 -10.58
N THR A 316 -6.92 -13.24 -11.05
CA THR A 316 -6.63 -13.11 -12.48
C THR A 316 -5.80 -14.30 -12.99
N PRO A 317 -5.81 -14.58 -14.29
CA PRO A 317 -4.83 -15.48 -14.88
C PRO A 317 -3.39 -14.98 -14.66
N TRP A 318 -2.43 -15.88 -14.76
CA TRP A 318 -1.02 -15.54 -14.78
C TRP A 318 -0.69 -14.70 -16.02
N LYS A 319 0.13 -13.67 -15.83
CA LYS A 319 0.58 -12.74 -16.86
C LYS A 319 2.09 -12.69 -16.88
N LYS A 320 2.70 -12.94 -18.03
CA LYS A 320 4.15 -12.84 -18.22
C LYS A 320 4.61 -11.39 -18.19
N THR A 321 5.72 -11.11 -17.54
CA THR A 321 6.43 -9.82 -17.57
C THR A 321 7.63 -9.92 -18.49
N VAL A 322 7.88 -8.89 -19.32
CA VAL A 322 8.88 -8.92 -20.40
C VAL A 322 9.79 -7.70 -20.35
N ALA A 323 11.01 -7.85 -20.84
CA ALA A 323 12.06 -6.82 -20.79
C ALA A 323 11.69 -5.54 -21.57
N GLU A 324 10.98 -5.69 -22.69
CA GLU A 324 10.55 -4.57 -23.55
C GLU A 324 9.67 -3.57 -22.77
N GLN A 325 8.90 -4.06 -21.79
CA GLN A 325 8.05 -3.28 -20.91
C GLN A 325 8.65 -3.09 -19.51
N ASP A 326 9.97 -3.14 -19.36
CA ASP A 326 10.66 -3.06 -18.07
C ASP A 326 10.11 -4.06 -17.03
N PHE A 327 9.68 -5.24 -17.44
CA PHE A 327 9.14 -6.29 -16.58
C PHE A 327 7.90 -5.87 -15.77
N THR A 328 7.12 -4.93 -16.29
CA THR A 328 5.91 -4.44 -15.61
C THR A 328 4.66 -5.25 -15.98
N ALA A 329 3.65 -5.18 -15.12
CA ALA A 329 2.33 -5.72 -15.37
C ALA A 329 1.27 -4.80 -14.79
N GLN A 330 0.12 -4.70 -15.49
CA GLN A 330 -1.01 -3.88 -15.07
C GLN A 330 -2.32 -4.65 -15.17
N TRP A 331 -3.27 -4.30 -14.29
CA TRP A 331 -4.62 -4.85 -14.28
C TRP A 331 -5.62 -3.70 -14.19
N HIS A 332 -6.50 -3.60 -15.19
CA HIS A 332 -7.66 -2.72 -15.16
C HIS A 332 -8.81 -3.49 -14.51
N LEU A 333 -9.14 -3.13 -13.29
CA LEU A 333 -10.24 -3.74 -12.55
C LEU A 333 -11.51 -2.91 -12.73
N ASN A 334 -12.58 -3.59 -13.12
CA ASN A 334 -13.89 -3.01 -13.31
C ASN A 334 -14.92 -3.77 -12.46
N ASP A 335 -16.15 -3.29 -12.39
CA ASP A 335 -17.24 -3.89 -11.62
C ASP A 335 -16.92 -4.02 -10.13
N LEU A 336 -16.16 -3.08 -9.60
CA LEU A 336 -15.90 -2.95 -8.18
C LEU A 336 -17.11 -2.32 -7.47
N ARG A 337 -17.19 -2.51 -6.16
CA ARG A 337 -18.25 -1.90 -5.34
C ARG A 337 -17.81 -0.52 -4.89
N PRO A 338 -18.64 0.52 -5.00
CA PRO A 338 -18.33 1.85 -4.50
C PRO A 338 -18.04 1.87 -2.99
N GLY A 339 -17.21 2.82 -2.55
CA GLY A 339 -16.87 3.08 -1.16
C GLY A 339 -16.34 1.85 -0.42
N THR A 340 -15.61 1.00 -1.12
CA THR A 340 -15.21 -0.31 -0.62
C THR A 340 -13.67 -0.42 -0.53
N GLN A 341 -13.19 -0.77 0.65
CA GLN A 341 -11.79 -1.14 0.83
C GLN A 341 -11.55 -2.57 0.33
N TYR A 342 -10.61 -2.71 -0.58
CA TYR A 342 -10.14 -3.96 -1.14
C TYR A 342 -8.75 -4.33 -0.61
N ALA A 343 -8.53 -5.62 -0.37
CA ALA A 343 -7.20 -6.21 -0.32
C ALA A 343 -6.80 -6.64 -1.73
N ALA A 344 -5.53 -6.46 -2.08
CA ALA A 344 -4.93 -6.88 -3.32
C ALA A 344 -3.66 -7.69 -3.01
N ILE A 345 -3.53 -8.87 -3.59
CA ILE A 345 -2.40 -9.77 -3.37
C ILE A 345 -1.78 -10.07 -4.73
N VAL A 346 -0.54 -9.64 -4.91
CA VAL A 346 0.27 -9.98 -6.08
C VAL A 346 1.16 -11.17 -5.74
N GLU A 347 1.14 -12.18 -6.58
CA GLU A 347 1.98 -13.37 -6.49
C GLU A 347 2.88 -13.45 -7.72
N THR A 348 4.10 -13.92 -7.53
CA THR A 348 5.07 -14.13 -8.61
C THR A 348 5.55 -15.57 -8.66
N ARG A 349 5.95 -16.02 -9.87
CA ARG A 349 6.61 -17.29 -10.09
C ARG A 349 7.55 -17.24 -11.30
N PRO A 350 8.53 -18.15 -11.43
CA PRO A 350 9.30 -18.31 -12.68
C PRO A 350 8.40 -18.70 -13.85
N VAL A 351 8.78 -18.31 -15.06
CA VAL A 351 8.04 -18.63 -16.28
C VAL A 351 7.95 -20.14 -16.50
N GLY A 352 6.78 -20.63 -16.90
CA GLY A 352 6.58 -22.03 -17.31
C GLY A 352 6.43 -23.05 -16.17
N LYS A 353 6.17 -22.61 -14.95
CA LYS A 353 5.85 -23.50 -13.82
C LYS A 353 4.37 -23.92 -13.86
N ASP A 354 4.10 -25.15 -13.38
CA ASP A 354 2.75 -25.72 -13.34
C ASP A 354 1.79 -24.85 -12.49
N GLU A 355 0.56 -24.65 -12.98
CA GLU A 355 -0.47 -23.84 -12.30
C GLU A 355 -0.88 -24.41 -10.94
N ALA A 356 -0.76 -25.70 -10.72
CA ALA A 356 -1.23 -26.39 -9.52
C ALA A 356 -0.27 -26.32 -8.34
N SER A 357 1.03 -25.97 -8.56
CA SER A 357 2.05 -26.01 -7.51
C SER A 357 2.15 -24.67 -6.77
N GLN A 358 1.69 -24.61 -5.51
CA GLN A 358 1.97 -23.50 -4.60
C GLN A 358 3.47 -23.38 -4.26
N GLU A 359 4.22 -24.46 -4.37
CA GLU A 359 5.68 -24.51 -4.15
C GLU A 359 6.47 -23.74 -5.21
N ALA A 360 5.83 -23.37 -6.33
CA ALA A 360 6.45 -22.60 -7.41
C ALA A 360 6.47 -21.09 -7.17
N LEU A 361 5.84 -20.57 -6.10
CA LEU A 361 5.82 -19.14 -5.82
C LEU A 361 7.19 -18.64 -5.36
N SER A 362 7.60 -17.49 -5.92
CA SER A 362 8.85 -16.82 -5.54
C SER A 362 8.64 -15.69 -4.54
N ALA A 363 7.58 -14.91 -4.71
CA ALA A 363 7.25 -13.80 -3.80
C ALA A 363 5.75 -13.53 -3.77
N VAL A 364 5.31 -12.95 -2.65
CA VAL A 364 3.94 -12.51 -2.43
C VAL A 364 3.97 -11.11 -1.82
N LEU A 365 3.16 -10.22 -2.36
CA LEU A 365 2.96 -8.87 -1.84
C LEU A 365 1.47 -8.65 -1.60
N ARG A 366 1.11 -8.20 -0.40
CA ARG A 366 -0.23 -7.73 -0.11
C ARG A 366 -0.26 -6.22 0.02
N GLY A 367 -1.25 -5.62 -0.59
CA GLY A 367 -1.60 -4.22 -0.47
C GLY A 367 -3.10 -4.01 -0.35
N SER A 368 -3.53 -2.78 -0.46
CA SER A 368 -4.93 -2.40 -0.41
C SER A 368 -5.21 -1.11 -1.19
N PHE A 369 -6.46 -0.94 -1.58
CA PHE A 369 -6.98 0.27 -2.19
C PHE A 369 -8.43 0.49 -1.77
N GLU A 370 -8.95 1.69 -1.99
CA GLU A 370 -10.36 2.02 -1.79
C GLU A 370 -10.93 2.63 -3.07
N THR A 371 -12.14 2.24 -3.43
CA THR A 371 -12.93 2.84 -4.49
C THR A 371 -13.64 4.10 -3.97
N ALA A 372 -13.86 5.08 -4.83
CA ALA A 372 -14.64 6.25 -4.46
C ALA A 372 -16.05 5.83 -3.98
N PRO A 373 -16.63 6.50 -2.98
CA PRO A 373 -17.97 6.21 -2.51
C PRO A 373 -19.02 6.61 -3.57
N GLU A 374 -20.24 6.11 -3.41
CA GLU A 374 -21.38 6.54 -4.23
C GLU A 374 -21.47 8.06 -4.28
N VAL A 375 -21.83 8.62 -5.44
CA VAL A 375 -21.96 10.08 -5.65
C VAL A 375 -22.92 10.73 -4.63
N SER A 376 -23.94 10.01 -4.19
CA SER A 376 -24.91 10.47 -3.18
C SER A 376 -24.44 10.31 -1.73
N SER A 377 -23.26 9.77 -1.48
CA SER A 377 -22.76 9.48 -0.13
C SER A 377 -22.41 10.73 0.66
N ASP A 378 -22.88 10.81 1.89
CA ASP A 378 -22.52 11.85 2.88
C ASP A 378 -21.26 11.45 3.71
N LYS A 379 -20.37 10.60 3.17
CA LYS A 379 -19.11 10.23 3.83
C LYS A 379 -18.18 11.44 3.95
N ASP A 380 -17.53 11.59 5.11
CA ASP A 380 -16.39 12.49 5.27
C ASP A 380 -15.23 12.02 4.41
N ILE A 381 -14.55 12.92 3.74
CA ILE A 381 -13.44 12.61 2.83
C ILE A 381 -12.16 13.28 3.29
N ARG A 382 -11.08 12.52 3.36
CA ARG A 382 -9.73 13.00 3.66
C ARG A 382 -8.82 12.76 2.49
N PHE A 383 -7.98 13.73 2.17
CA PHE A 383 -6.97 13.57 1.14
C PHE A 383 -5.64 14.21 1.55
N CYS A 384 -4.57 13.75 0.92
CA CYS A 384 -3.27 14.40 0.98
C CYS A 384 -2.78 14.71 -0.44
N MET A 385 -1.90 15.72 -0.53
CA MET A 385 -1.23 16.10 -1.77
C MET A 385 0.26 16.30 -1.52
N THR A 386 1.08 15.87 -2.47
CA THR A 386 2.53 16.09 -2.53
C THR A 386 2.96 16.37 -3.96
N THR A 387 4.15 16.95 -4.12
CA THR A 387 4.84 17.18 -5.39
C THR A 387 6.35 17.17 -5.14
N CYS A 388 7.17 17.18 -6.19
CA CYS A 388 8.58 17.52 -6.15
C CYS A 388 9.39 16.79 -5.08
N HIS A 389 9.73 15.52 -5.33
CA HIS A 389 10.69 14.81 -4.52
C HIS A 389 11.59 13.93 -5.39
N ASP A 390 12.76 13.55 -4.90
CA ASP A 390 13.67 12.65 -5.61
C ASP A 390 14.41 11.69 -4.66
N PHE A 391 15.09 10.74 -5.25
CA PHE A 391 15.85 9.75 -4.50
C PHE A 391 17.01 10.39 -3.69
N ILE A 392 17.66 11.42 -4.21
CA ILE A 392 18.86 12.00 -3.60
C ILE A 392 18.53 12.81 -2.35
N ARG A 393 17.42 13.57 -2.39
CA ARG A 393 16.98 14.45 -1.31
C ARG A 393 15.96 13.78 -0.38
N ARG A 394 15.91 12.44 -0.31
CA ARG A 394 15.05 11.73 0.63
C ARG A 394 15.45 12.01 2.08
N ASP A 395 14.48 12.23 2.95
CA ASP A 395 14.71 12.63 4.36
C ASP A 395 15.32 11.52 5.22
N ASP A 396 15.21 10.25 4.81
CA ASP A 396 15.78 9.09 5.48
C ASP A 396 16.52 8.25 4.43
N GLY A 397 17.84 8.13 4.60
CA GLY A 397 18.73 7.46 3.65
C GLY A 397 18.33 6.02 3.35
N ASP A 398 17.85 5.29 4.36
CA ASP A 398 17.51 3.88 4.26
C ASP A 398 16.03 3.64 3.96
N ARG A 399 15.15 4.50 4.48
CA ARG A 399 13.68 4.30 4.43
C ARG A 399 12.98 5.13 3.36
N GLY A 400 13.54 6.26 2.92
CA GLY A 400 12.93 7.13 1.93
C GLY A 400 12.29 8.39 2.51
N HIS A 401 11.16 8.82 1.96
CA HIS A 401 10.53 10.10 2.32
C HIS A 401 9.68 10.00 3.57
N LYS A 402 9.83 10.97 4.49
CA LYS A 402 9.08 11.03 5.78
C LYS A 402 7.61 11.43 5.61
N ILE A 403 7.24 12.04 4.49
CA ILE A 403 5.85 12.40 4.22
C ILE A 403 4.93 11.18 4.21
N TYR A 404 5.37 10.02 3.70
CA TYR A 404 4.53 8.82 3.58
C TYR A 404 4.08 8.25 4.93
N PRO A 405 4.95 8.02 5.92
CA PRO A 405 4.49 7.71 7.28
C PRO A 405 3.60 8.79 7.92
N SER A 406 3.76 10.05 7.51
CA SER A 406 2.91 11.16 7.99
C SER A 406 1.52 11.11 7.37
N PHE A 407 1.40 10.77 6.08
CA PHE A 407 0.13 10.51 5.42
C PHE A 407 -0.64 9.36 6.07
N GLU A 408 0.05 8.23 6.37
CA GLU A 408 -0.58 7.09 7.06
C GLU A 408 -1.22 7.49 8.39
N LYS A 409 -0.59 8.39 9.16
CA LYS A 409 -1.13 8.91 10.42
C LYS A 409 -2.36 9.79 10.20
N PHE A 410 -2.40 10.55 9.11
CA PHE A 410 -3.55 11.36 8.75
C PHE A 410 -4.73 10.49 8.26
N GLY A 411 -4.46 9.36 7.62
CA GLY A 411 -5.44 8.38 7.14
C GLY A 411 -6.26 8.91 5.96
N PRO A 412 -5.64 9.26 4.82
CA PRO A 412 -6.35 9.77 3.66
C PRO A 412 -7.15 8.66 2.96
N ASP A 413 -8.33 9.00 2.45
CA ASP A 413 -9.10 8.15 1.54
C ASP A 413 -8.40 8.07 0.17
N PHE A 414 -7.78 9.16 -0.27
CA PHE A 414 -6.94 9.19 -1.47
C PHE A 414 -5.78 10.19 -1.34
N VAL A 415 -4.77 10.00 -2.20
CA VAL A 415 -3.61 10.89 -2.30
C VAL A 415 -3.38 11.31 -3.74
N VAL A 416 -3.02 12.58 -3.96
CA VAL A 416 -2.60 13.09 -5.27
C VAL A 416 -1.12 13.42 -5.22
N HIS A 417 -0.34 12.82 -6.11
CA HIS A 417 1.02 13.25 -6.43
C HIS A 417 0.98 14.13 -7.68
N ALA A 418 1.24 15.41 -7.49
CA ALA A 418 0.99 16.43 -8.51
C ALA A 418 2.21 16.76 -9.37
N GLY A 419 2.95 15.74 -9.77
CA GLY A 419 4.10 15.86 -10.66
C GLY A 419 5.45 16.00 -9.94
N ASP A 420 6.52 15.95 -10.74
CA ASP A 420 7.91 15.94 -10.28
C ASP A 420 8.18 14.83 -9.26
N ILE A 421 7.72 13.63 -9.57
CA ILE A 421 7.89 12.45 -8.71
C ILE A 421 9.36 12.01 -8.71
N GLU A 422 10.06 12.22 -9.83
CA GLU A 422 11.51 12.03 -9.99
C GLU A 422 12.02 12.96 -11.09
N TYR A 423 13.31 13.25 -11.10
CA TYR A 423 13.93 14.24 -11.97
C TYR A 423 14.92 13.62 -12.93
N TYR A 424 14.57 13.46 -14.20
CA TYR A 424 15.47 12.89 -15.22
C TYR A 424 16.69 13.77 -15.47
N ASP A 425 16.52 15.09 -15.44
CA ASP A 425 17.54 16.08 -15.74
C ASP A 425 18.28 16.63 -14.51
N LYS A 426 18.33 15.85 -13.43
CA LYS A 426 19.14 16.11 -12.25
C LYS A 426 20.21 15.02 -12.08
N PRO A 427 21.35 15.34 -11.42
CA PRO A 427 22.47 14.42 -11.28
C PRO A 427 22.11 13.13 -10.56
N ASP A 428 23.01 12.17 -10.70
CA ASP A 428 23.07 10.93 -9.95
C ASP A 428 21.92 9.95 -10.22
N PRO A 429 21.75 9.47 -11.47
CA PRO A 429 22.38 9.91 -12.73
C PRO A 429 21.56 11.00 -13.42
N TRP A 430 22.17 11.66 -14.44
CA TRP A 430 21.42 12.40 -15.46
C TRP A 430 20.77 11.40 -16.42
N ALA A 431 19.47 11.23 -16.37
CA ALA A 431 18.76 10.15 -17.07
C ALA A 431 18.55 10.46 -18.56
N MET A 432 19.66 10.48 -19.32
CA MET A 432 19.70 10.81 -20.75
C MET A 432 19.39 9.63 -21.68
N THR A 433 19.09 8.45 -21.11
CA THR A 433 18.71 7.25 -21.84
C THR A 433 17.48 6.62 -21.21
N LYS A 434 16.77 5.80 -21.96
CA LYS A 434 15.58 5.09 -21.46
C LYS A 434 15.92 4.20 -20.26
N GLU A 435 17.08 3.55 -20.29
CA GLU A 435 17.55 2.70 -19.17
C GLU A 435 17.76 3.51 -17.90
N LEU A 436 18.36 4.70 -18.01
CA LEU A 436 18.59 5.59 -16.86
C LEU A 436 17.29 6.22 -16.34
N MET A 437 16.32 6.52 -17.21
CA MET A 437 14.98 6.95 -16.79
C MET A 437 14.27 5.83 -16.01
N ARG A 438 14.27 4.60 -16.53
CA ARG A 438 13.76 3.41 -15.83
C ARG A 438 14.45 3.20 -14.48
N PHE A 439 15.77 3.33 -14.45
CA PHE A 439 16.56 3.21 -13.22
C PHE A 439 16.09 4.19 -12.13
N LYS A 440 15.82 5.44 -12.47
CA LYS A 440 15.32 6.44 -11.52
C LYS A 440 13.98 6.05 -10.93
N TRP A 441 13.03 5.57 -11.73
CA TRP A 441 11.75 5.07 -11.25
C TRP A 441 11.90 3.83 -10.36
N GLN A 442 12.75 2.91 -10.77
CA GLN A 442 12.96 1.66 -10.05
C GLN A 442 13.49 1.92 -8.64
N ARG A 443 14.47 2.80 -8.47
CA ARG A 443 15.10 3.06 -7.17
C ARG A 443 14.19 3.84 -6.21
N ILE A 444 13.46 4.86 -6.69
CA ILE A 444 12.63 5.69 -5.79
C ILE A 444 11.43 4.91 -5.25
N PHE A 445 10.84 4.02 -6.07
CA PHE A 445 9.72 3.18 -5.63
C PHE A 445 10.15 1.91 -4.91
N ALA A 446 11.44 1.58 -4.88
CA ALA A 446 11.97 0.52 -4.03
C ALA A 446 12.24 0.98 -2.59
N LEU A 447 12.25 2.28 -2.31
CA LEU A 447 12.42 2.81 -0.96
C LEU A 447 11.29 2.32 -0.03
N PRO A 448 11.61 1.79 1.17
CA PRO A 448 10.64 1.12 2.03
C PRO A 448 9.39 1.92 2.38
N ASN A 449 9.51 3.21 2.72
CA ASN A 449 8.36 4.05 3.05
C ASN A 449 7.48 4.29 1.81
N ASN A 450 8.09 4.59 0.66
CA ASN A 450 7.41 4.84 -0.60
C ASN A 450 6.66 3.56 -1.04
N ARG A 451 7.39 2.43 -1.12
CA ARG A 451 6.84 1.13 -1.51
C ARG A 451 5.64 0.72 -0.65
N ARG A 452 5.78 0.81 0.69
CA ARG A 452 4.72 0.45 1.62
C ARG A 452 3.49 1.34 1.46
N PHE A 453 3.70 2.65 1.34
CA PHE A 453 2.61 3.62 1.21
C PHE A 453 1.79 3.37 -0.06
N TYR A 454 2.44 3.35 -1.21
CA TYR A 454 1.76 3.19 -2.50
C TYR A 454 1.09 1.82 -2.68
N ALA A 455 1.56 0.78 -2.01
CA ALA A 455 0.90 -0.51 -2.01
C ALA A 455 -0.42 -0.52 -1.23
N ASN A 456 -0.67 0.46 -0.33
CA ASN A 456 -1.77 0.40 0.64
C ASN A 456 -2.77 1.56 0.54
N HIS A 457 -2.53 2.55 -0.32
CA HIS A 457 -3.38 3.74 -0.43
C HIS A 457 -3.80 3.99 -1.87
N THR A 458 -5.04 4.46 -2.04
CA THR A 458 -5.52 4.94 -3.34
C THR A 458 -4.79 6.21 -3.71
N THR A 459 -4.12 6.21 -4.86
CA THR A 459 -3.26 7.30 -5.31
C THR A 459 -3.61 7.71 -6.73
N TYR A 460 -3.49 9.00 -7.01
CA TYR A 460 -3.56 9.58 -8.35
C TYR A 460 -2.22 10.21 -8.65
N PHE A 461 -1.69 9.92 -9.84
CA PHE A 461 -0.41 10.44 -10.30
C PHE A 461 -0.60 11.39 -11.47
N ILE A 462 -0.14 12.61 -11.29
CA ILE A 462 0.02 13.61 -12.36
C ILE A 462 1.49 13.62 -12.74
N LYS A 463 1.84 13.72 -14.01
CA LYS A 463 3.22 13.97 -14.41
C LYS A 463 3.45 15.45 -14.65
N ASP A 464 4.72 15.88 -14.52
CA ASP A 464 5.13 17.20 -14.94
C ASP A 464 6.38 17.11 -15.85
N ASP A 465 7.14 18.17 -16.02
CA ASP A 465 8.23 18.26 -16.97
C ASP A 465 9.39 17.30 -16.66
N HIS A 466 9.81 17.23 -15.40
CA HIS A 466 10.91 16.36 -14.95
C HIS A 466 10.56 14.87 -15.04
N ASP A 467 9.29 14.53 -14.92
CA ASP A 467 8.76 13.17 -15.10
C ASP A 467 8.61 12.79 -16.56
N THR A 468 8.49 13.79 -17.44
CA THR A 468 8.29 13.61 -18.88
C THR A 468 9.63 13.56 -19.59
N LEU A 469 10.49 14.54 -19.42
CA LEU A 469 11.77 14.62 -20.12
C LEU A 469 12.84 15.45 -19.41
N LYS A 470 12.61 16.75 -19.23
CA LYS A 470 13.54 17.72 -18.61
C LYS A 470 12.80 19.00 -18.25
N ASN A 471 13.43 19.87 -17.46
CA ASN A 471 12.88 21.16 -17.04
C ASN A 471 12.20 21.92 -18.19
N ASP A 472 10.97 22.36 -17.94
CA ASP A 472 10.13 23.16 -18.82
C ASP A 472 9.91 22.56 -20.22
N CYS A 473 9.95 21.21 -20.38
CA CYS A 473 9.83 20.53 -21.69
C CYS A 473 8.44 20.63 -22.32
N TRP A 474 8.42 20.51 -23.66
CA TRP A 474 7.22 20.48 -24.49
C TRP A 474 7.33 19.47 -25.65
N PRO A 475 6.24 19.12 -26.34
CA PRO A 475 6.23 18.19 -27.46
C PRO A 475 7.27 18.51 -28.55
N GLY A 476 7.97 17.49 -29.03
CA GLY A 476 9.00 17.57 -30.06
C GLY A 476 10.42 17.83 -29.54
N GLU A 477 10.61 17.97 -28.22
CA GLU A 477 11.95 18.09 -27.62
C GLU A 477 12.64 16.72 -27.42
N ARG A 478 13.93 16.76 -27.11
CA ARG A 478 14.76 15.60 -26.76
C ARG A 478 15.63 15.90 -25.53
N TYR A 479 15.98 14.82 -24.82
CA TYR A 479 16.99 14.85 -23.78
C TYR A 479 17.88 13.61 -23.91
N GLY A 480 19.10 13.80 -24.37
CA GLY A 480 19.98 12.70 -24.74
C GLY A 480 19.39 11.87 -25.89
N SER A 481 19.32 10.55 -25.73
CA SER A 481 18.75 9.63 -26.72
C SER A 481 17.23 9.58 -26.71
N VAL A 482 16.54 10.17 -25.74
CA VAL A 482 15.08 10.02 -25.51
C VAL A 482 14.32 11.21 -26.09
N SER A 483 13.29 10.96 -26.89
CA SER A 483 12.33 11.98 -27.37
C SER A 483 11.27 12.27 -26.32
N PHE A 484 10.55 13.39 -26.48
CA PHE A 484 9.43 13.76 -25.63
C PHE A 484 8.36 12.66 -25.61
N GLU A 485 8.01 12.14 -26.78
CA GLU A 485 6.98 11.11 -26.96
C GLU A 485 7.39 9.79 -26.27
N GLU A 486 8.68 9.42 -26.31
CA GLU A 486 9.20 8.27 -25.58
C GLU A 486 9.13 8.47 -24.07
N GLY A 487 9.43 9.68 -23.56
CA GLY A 487 9.27 10.05 -22.16
C GLY A 487 7.81 9.96 -21.70
N VAL A 488 6.88 10.47 -22.50
CA VAL A 488 5.43 10.35 -22.28
C VAL A 488 4.99 8.87 -22.23
N GLN A 489 5.46 8.04 -23.18
CA GLN A 489 5.12 6.60 -23.19
C GLN A 489 5.69 5.87 -21.98
N LEU A 490 6.91 6.21 -21.56
CA LEU A 490 7.54 5.62 -20.40
C LEU A 490 6.72 5.87 -19.12
N PHE A 491 6.27 7.09 -18.90
CA PHE A 491 5.38 7.40 -17.77
C PHE A 491 4.01 6.74 -17.96
N ASN A 492 3.31 7.06 -19.06
CA ASN A 492 1.90 6.75 -19.23
C ASN A 492 1.58 5.27 -19.40
N LYS A 493 2.50 4.46 -19.92
CA LYS A 493 2.21 3.06 -20.26
C LYS A 493 3.10 2.04 -19.56
N GLU A 494 4.26 2.47 -19.07
CA GLU A 494 5.23 1.53 -18.53
C GLU A 494 5.36 1.68 -17.00
N GLN A 495 5.72 2.86 -16.51
CA GLN A 495 6.09 3.03 -15.09
C GLN A 495 4.92 3.35 -14.16
N PHE A 496 3.78 3.82 -14.69
CA PHE A 496 2.60 4.13 -13.89
C PHE A 496 1.35 3.42 -14.42
N PRO A 497 0.31 3.26 -13.56
CA PRO A 497 -0.99 2.76 -14.00
C PRO A 497 -1.52 3.56 -15.20
N SER A 498 -1.83 2.86 -16.29
CA SER A 498 -2.22 3.48 -17.56
C SER A 498 -3.71 3.87 -17.57
N HIS A 499 -4.01 5.03 -18.15
CA HIS A 499 -5.35 5.52 -18.39
C HIS A 499 -5.35 6.47 -19.61
N GLU A 500 -6.42 6.47 -20.37
CA GLU A 500 -6.62 7.40 -21.47
C GLU A 500 -8.06 7.94 -21.43
N PRO A 501 -8.26 9.25 -21.49
CA PRO A 501 -7.25 10.30 -21.48
C PRO A 501 -6.53 10.41 -20.13
N ARG A 502 -5.40 11.14 -20.07
CA ARG A 502 -4.60 11.32 -18.84
C ARG A 502 -5.12 12.42 -17.92
N TYR A 503 -6.35 12.80 -18.07
CA TYR A 503 -7.09 13.69 -17.19
C TYR A 503 -8.44 13.07 -16.81
N GLN A 504 -8.94 13.37 -15.62
CA GLN A 504 -10.13 12.72 -15.08
C GLN A 504 -10.86 13.62 -14.10
N THR A 505 -12.17 13.41 -13.96
CA THR A 505 -12.94 13.90 -12.81
C THR A 505 -13.60 12.74 -12.09
N VAL A 506 -13.56 12.78 -10.75
CA VAL A 506 -14.13 11.73 -9.89
C VAL A 506 -14.88 12.37 -8.71
N SER A 507 -16.11 11.96 -8.50
CA SER A 507 -16.87 12.32 -7.29
C SER A 507 -16.45 11.40 -6.14
N TRP A 508 -15.96 11.99 -5.06
CA TRP A 508 -15.72 11.32 -3.79
C TRP A 508 -16.88 11.63 -2.83
N GLY A 509 -18.07 11.06 -3.11
CA GLY A 509 -19.31 11.34 -2.43
C GLY A 509 -19.97 12.65 -2.89
N LYS A 510 -21.00 13.06 -2.17
CA LYS A 510 -21.88 14.19 -2.54
C LYS A 510 -21.20 15.56 -2.51
N HIS A 511 -20.28 15.75 -1.55
CA HIS A 511 -19.72 17.06 -1.28
C HIS A 511 -18.33 17.28 -1.87
N THR A 512 -17.73 16.27 -2.47
CA THR A 512 -16.35 16.33 -3.00
C THR A 512 -16.30 15.78 -4.41
N GLN A 513 -15.89 16.62 -5.35
CA GLN A 513 -15.51 16.17 -6.69
C GLN A 513 -14.13 16.71 -7.01
N MET A 514 -13.27 15.87 -7.57
CA MET A 514 -11.91 16.23 -7.94
C MET A 514 -11.71 16.20 -9.44
N TRP A 515 -10.83 17.05 -9.94
CA TRP A 515 -10.32 17.08 -11.31
C TRP A 515 -8.82 16.93 -11.29
N ILE A 516 -8.29 16.13 -12.16
CA ILE A 516 -6.85 15.93 -12.40
C ILE A 516 -6.56 16.40 -13.81
N LEU A 517 -5.61 17.31 -13.95
CA LEU A 517 -5.19 17.85 -15.23
C LEU A 517 -3.91 17.23 -15.75
N GLU A 518 -3.80 17.18 -17.07
CA GLU A 518 -2.58 16.88 -17.80
C GLU A 518 -1.98 18.19 -18.35
N GLY A 519 -0.71 18.48 -18.00
CA GLY A 519 -0.08 19.76 -18.31
C GLY A 519 1.04 19.71 -19.35
N ARG A 520 1.39 18.52 -19.90
CA ARG A 520 2.55 18.37 -20.78
C ARG A 520 2.22 17.82 -22.17
N ASP A 521 1.26 16.89 -22.30
CA ASP A 521 1.00 16.19 -23.56
C ASP A 521 0.48 17.10 -24.66
N PHE A 522 -0.24 18.15 -24.30
CA PHE A 522 -0.98 19.02 -25.24
C PHE A 522 -0.39 20.44 -25.33
N ARG A 523 0.67 20.75 -24.58
CA ARG A 523 1.13 22.11 -24.44
C ARG A 523 1.87 22.61 -25.67
N SER A 524 1.68 23.87 -25.95
CA SER A 524 2.45 24.64 -26.92
C SER A 524 3.90 24.86 -26.44
N PRO A 525 4.87 25.07 -27.33
CA PRO A 525 6.22 25.46 -26.97
C PRO A 525 6.24 26.71 -26.08
N ASN A 526 7.06 26.70 -25.03
CA ASN A 526 7.16 27.84 -24.11
C ASN A 526 7.59 29.14 -24.81
N ASN A 527 8.40 29.05 -25.87
CA ASN A 527 8.88 30.17 -26.66
C ASN A 527 7.90 30.62 -27.77
N MET A 528 6.76 30.00 -27.93
CA MET A 528 5.70 30.48 -28.81
C MET A 528 5.15 31.81 -28.24
N PRO A 529 4.86 32.83 -29.09
CA PRO A 529 4.17 34.03 -28.62
C PRO A 529 2.86 33.71 -27.90
N ASP A 530 2.57 34.41 -26.80
CA ASP A 530 1.32 34.24 -26.09
C ASP A 530 0.13 34.74 -26.94
N GLY A 531 -1.03 34.08 -26.79
CA GLY A 531 -2.23 34.40 -27.56
C GLY A 531 -3.21 33.24 -27.64
N PRO A 532 -4.29 33.38 -28.42
CA PRO A 532 -5.41 32.43 -28.46
C PRO A 532 -5.04 31.03 -28.95
N GLU A 533 -3.95 30.88 -29.69
CA GLU A 533 -3.50 29.59 -30.22
C GLU A 533 -2.50 28.89 -29.28
N LYS A 534 -2.04 29.57 -28.26
CA LYS A 534 -1.09 29.00 -27.28
C LYS A 534 -1.82 28.41 -26.10
N THR A 535 -1.53 27.16 -25.78
CA THR A 535 -2.23 26.39 -24.74
C THR A 535 -1.29 25.51 -23.94
N ILE A 536 -1.63 25.23 -22.68
CA ILE A 536 -1.08 24.17 -21.86
C ILE A 536 -2.01 22.95 -21.90
N LEU A 537 -3.31 23.17 -21.80
CA LEU A 537 -4.29 22.09 -21.65
C LEU A 537 -4.69 21.43 -22.98
N GLY A 538 -4.48 22.12 -24.10
CA GLY A 538 -5.08 21.73 -25.36
C GLY A 538 -6.60 22.02 -25.39
N LYS A 539 -7.18 22.02 -26.60
CA LYS A 539 -8.58 22.38 -26.79
C LYS A 539 -9.54 21.40 -26.11
N GLU A 540 -9.34 20.10 -26.33
CA GLU A 540 -10.27 19.05 -25.86
C GLU A 540 -10.32 19.00 -24.33
N GLN A 541 -9.16 19.00 -23.66
CA GLN A 541 -9.11 18.98 -22.19
C GLN A 541 -9.70 20.27 -21.60
N LYS A 542 -9.42 21.45 -22.19
CA LYS A 542 -9.96 22.72 -21.74
C LYS A 542 -11.50 22.76 -21.83
N GLU A 543 -12.07 22.36 -22.99
CA GLU A 543 -13.52 22.27 -23.17
C GLU A 543 -14.17 21.29 -22.19
N TRP A 544 -13.57 20.09 -22.01
CA TRP A 544 -14.01 19.10 -21.05
C TRP A 544 -13.98 19.65 -19.59
N LEU A 545 -12.89 20.30 -19.21
CA LEU A 545 -12.73 20.86 -17.87
C LEU A 545 -13.81 21.89 -17.56
N LEU A 546 -13.99 22.88 -18.42
CA LEU A 546 -14.96 23.95 -18.25
C LEU A 546 -16.39 23.40 -18.20
N GLN A 547 -16.71 22.43 -19.07
CA GLN A 547 -18.05 21.83 -19.09
C GLN A 547 -18.32 21.03 -17.82
N THR A 548 -17.39 20.15 -17.43
CA THR A 548 -17.61 19.27 -16.26
C THR A 548 -17.59 20.02 -14.94
N LEU A 549 -16.81 21.10 -14.80
CA LEU A 549 -16.86 22.01 -13.65
C LEU A 549 -18.23 22.69 -13.52
N LYS A 550 -18.77 23.17 -14.64
CA LYS A 550 -20.09 23.83 -14.70
C LYS A 550 -21.22 22.86 -14.38
N ASP A 551 -21.12 21.61 -14.81
CA ASP A 551 -22.13 20.57 -14.61
C ASP A 551 -22.10 19.95 -13.21
N SER A 552 -21.11 20.29 -12.38
CA SER A 552 -20.92 19.69 -11.07
C SER A 552 -21.77 20.32 -9.98
N ASP A 553 -22.51 19.48 -9.25
CA ASP A 553 -23.28 19.87 -8.06
C ASP A 553 -22.49 19.69 -6.74
N ALA A 554 -21.21 19.28 -6.80
CA ALA A 554 -20.40 19.06 -5.61
C ALA A 554 -20.18 20.39 -4.84
N THR A 555 -20.30 20.34 -3.52
CA THR A 555 -20.08 21.52 -2.66
C THR A 555 -18.64 22.04 -2.78
N PHE A 556 -17.66 21.13 -2.82
CA PHE A 556 -16.24 21.47 -2.99
C PHE A 556 -15.71 20.81 -4.25
N LYS A 557 -15.21 21.61 -5.16
CA LYS A 557 -14.60 21.23 -6.43
C LYS A 557 -13.10 21.39 -6.30
N LEU A 558 -12.37 20.27 -6.30
CA LEU A 558 -10.94 20.21 -6.04
C LEU A 558 -10.17 20.02 -7.34
N LEU A 559 -9.58 21.09 -7.86
CA LEU A 559 -8.84 21.08 -9.12
C LEU A 559 -7.34 20.90 -8.88
N PHE A 560 -6.78 19.76 -9.28
CA PHE A 560 -5.36 19.45 -9.19
C PHE A 560 -4.65 19.68 -10.51
N SER A 561 -3.73 20.64 -10.51
CA SER A 561 -2.91 21.02 -11.67
C SER A 561 -1.43 20.71 -11.41
N PRO A 562 -0.65 20.24 -12.41
CA PRO A 562 0.79 20.10 -12.22
C PRO A 562 1.51 21.43 -12.00
N THR A 563 0.98 22.54 -12.54
CA THR A 563 1.59 23.87 -12.47
C THR A 563 0.60 24.94 -12.01
N PRO A 564 1.06 26.11 -11.51
CA PRO A 564 0.17 27.20 -11.06
C PRO A 564 -0.76 27.74 -12.14
N ILE A 565 -1.99 28.06 -11.73
CA ILE A 565 -3.00 28.73 -12.55
C ILE A 565 -3.27 30.16 -12.03
N VAL A 566 -3.24 30.34 -10.72
CA VAL A 566 -3.48 31.63 -10.05
C VAL A 566 -2.16 32.31 -9.71
N GLY A 567 -1.24 31.62 -9.04
CA GLY A 567 0.03 32.17 -8.59
C GLY A 567 -0.08 32.94 -7.27
N PRO A 568 0.83 33.90 -7.00
CA PRO A 568 1.87 34.39 -7.89
C PRO A 568 3.03 33.43 -8.08
N ASP A 569 3.74 33.55 -9.20
CA ASP A 569 4.96 32.82 -9.47
C ASP A 569 6.16 33.75 -9.65
N ARG A 570 7.36 33.15 -9.83
CA ARG A 570 8.62 33.88 -10.04
C ARG A 570 8.58 34.67 -11.35
N ASP A 571 9.08 35.88 -11.33
CA ASP A 571 9.07 36.81 -12.48
C ASP A 571 9.84 36.26 -13.70
N ASN A 572 10.78 35.32 -13.48
CA ASN A 572 11.59 34.73 -14.54
C ASN A 572 11.07 33.38 -15.08
N LYS A 573 9.89 32.94 -14.65
CA LYS A 573 9.23 31.75 -15.16
C LYS A 573 8.32 32.08 -16.35
N SER A 574 8.20 31.10 -17.26
CA SER A 574 7.49 31.29 -18.53
C SER A 574 6.74 30.04 -18.98
N ASP A 575 6.38 29.17 -18.05
CA ASP A 575 5.93 27.81 -18.31
C ASP A 575 4.56 27.44 -17.73
N ASN A 576 3.84 28.40 -17.15
CA ASN A 576 2.53 28.14 -16.52
C ASN A 576 1.54 29.29 -16.73
N HIS A 577 0.28 29.08 -16.31
CA HIS A 577 -0.80 30.03 -16.52
C HIS A 577 -0.71 31.31 -15.64
N ALA A 578 0.12 31.29 -14.59
CA ALA A 578 0.29 32.38 -13.66
C ALA A 578 1.33 33.40 -14.13
N ASN A 579 1.98 33.22 -15.29
CA ASN A 579 3.01 34.11 -15.81
C ASN A 579 2.79 34.50 -17.29
N ASP A 580 3.58 35.47 -17.75
CA ASP A 580 3.33 36.20 -18.98
C ASP A 580 3.28 35.36 -20.28
N ASN A 581 3.91 34.20 -20.29
CA ASN A 581 4.00 33.41 -21.52
C ASN A 581 2.78 32.51 -21.79
N PHE A 582 1.87 32.33 -20.83
CA PHE A 582 0.59 31.64 -20.98
C PHE A 582 -0.56 32.42 -20.32
N VAL A 583 -0.38 33.72 -20.21
CA VAL A 583 -1.35 34.58 -19.52
C VAL A 583 -2.69 34.65 -20.27
N TYR A 584 -2.69 34.49 -21.59
CA TYR A 584 -3.92 34.49 -22.39
C TYR A 584 -4.86 33.35 -21.94
N GLU A 585 -4.40 32.10 -22.02
CA GLU A 585 -5.16 30.93 -21.56
C GLU A 585 -5.42 31.00 -20.03
N GLY A 586 -4.44 31.46 -19.24
CA GLY A 586 -4.58 31.67 -17.82
C GLY A 586 -5.70 32.64 -17.45
N ASN A 587 -5.85 33.75 -18.20
CA ASN A 587 -6.96 34.70 -17.98
C ASN A 587 -8.31 34.12 -18.36
N GLU A 588 -8.40 33.39 -19.48
CA GLU A 588 -9.63 32.67 -19.88
C GLU A 588 -10.06 31.69 -18.78
N LEU A 589 -9.12 30.90 -18.25
CA LEU A 589 -9.40 29.93 -17.18
C LEU A 589 -9.84 30.65 -15.88
N ARG A 590 -9.08 31.64 -15.42
CA ARG A 590 -9.43 32.40 -14.19
C ARG A 590 -10.78 33.07 -14.29
N GLN A 591 -11.12 33.65 -15.45
CA GLN A 591 -12.45 34.26 -15.70
C GLN A 591 -13.55 33.20 -15.63
N ALA A 592 -13.38 32.07 -16.27
CA ALA A 592 -14.36 30.97 -16.25
C ALA A 592 -14.50 30.35 -14.83
N PHE A 593 -13.41 30.20 -14.14
CA PHE A 593 -13.36 29.60 -12.80
C PHE A 593 -14.00 30.51 -11.72
N ALA A 594 -13.94 31.84 -11.89
CA ALA A 594 -14.58 32.79 -10.99
C ALA A 594 -16.11 32.62 -10.92
N GLU A 595 -16.72 32.02 -11.94
CA GLU A 595 -18.14 31.70 -12.00
C GLU A 595 -18.51 30.33 -11.36
N ILE A 596 -17.52 29.59 -10.85
CA ILE A 596 -17.72 28.25 -10.32
C ILE A 596 -17.68 28.24 -8.79
N ASP A 597 -18.82 28.05 -8.19
CA ASP A 597 -18.93 27.98 -6.73
C ASP A 597 -18.15 26.79 -6.14
N GLY A 598 -17.44 27.03 -5.02
CA GLY A 598 -16.74 26.01 -4.26
C GLY A 598 -15.50 25.45 -4.95
N LEU A 599 -14.99 26.10 -5.98
CA LEU A 599 -13.75 25.72 -6.64
C LEU A 599 -12.52 26.12 -5.82
N ILE A 600 -11.61 25.16 -5.63
CA ILE A 600 -10.31 25.36 -4.98
C ILE A 600 -9.25 24.69 -5.85
N ILE A 601 -8.18 25.42 -6.13
CA ILE A 601 -7.09 24.99 -7.02
C ILE A 601 -5.93 24.53 -6.18
N PHE A 602 -5.30 23.42 -6.58
CA PHE A 602 -4.09 22.85 -6.01
C PHE A 602 -3.05 22.72 -7.11
N CYS A 603 -1.82 23.13 -6.83
CA CYS A 603 -0.77 23.04 -7.83
C CYS A 603 0.50 22.31 -7.34
N GLY A 604 1.16 21.63 -8.27
CA GLY A 604 2.50 21.08 -8.16
C GLY A 604 3.60 22.07 -8.50
N ASP A 605 4.78 21.57 -8.93
CA ASP A 605 5.95 22.30 -9.42
C ASP A 605 6.58 23.32 -8.45
N ARG A 606 5.91 23.77 -7.42
CA ARG A 606 6.39 24.81 -6.51
C ARG A 606 7.08 24.19 -5.29
N HIS A 607 8.37 24.54 -5.13
CA HIS A 607 9.22 24.04 -4.05
C HIS A 607 9.07 24.85 -2.76
N TRP A 608 7.87 25.41 -2.52
CA TRP A 608 7.48 26.10 -1.30
C TRP A 608 5.99 25.93 -1.05
N GLN A 609 5.60 26.05 0.20
CA GLN A 609 4.20 25.98 0.61
C GLN A 609 3.56 27.36 0.57
N TYR A 610 2.38 27.46 0.00
CA TYR A 610 1.61 28.67 -0.01
C TYR A 610 0.09 28.45 -0.08
N ALA A 611 -0.67 29.43 0.37
CA ALA A 611 -2.06 29.64 0.04
C ALA A 611 -2.19 31.04 -0.52
N SER A 612 -2.71 31.17 -1.72
CA SER A 612 -2.92 32.45 -2.42
C SER A 612 -4.39 32.69 -2.69
N LEU A 613 -4.79 33.93 -2.61
CA LEU A 613 -6.09 34.45 -3.02
C LEU A 613 -5.92 35.56 -4.05
N ASP A 614 -6.43 35.32 -5.25
CA ASP A 614 -6.64 36.42 -6.20
C ASP A 614 -7.91 37.20 -5.84
N GLU A 615 -7.76 38.33 -5.20
CA GLU A 615 -8.89 39.17 -4.75
C GLU A 615 -9.84 39.58 -5.89
N LYS A 616 -9.33 39.68 -7.11
CA LYS A 616 -10.12 40.10 -8.27
C LYS A 616 -11.09 39.02 -8.73
N SER A 617 -10.66 37.76 -8.75
CA SER A 617 -11.47 36.61 -9.16
C SER A 617 -12.08 35.83 -7.99
N GLY A 618 -11.61 36.03 -6.76
CA GLY A 618 -11.98 35.26 -5.59
C GLY A 618 -11.38 33.85 -5.54
N LEU A 619 -10.48 33.51 -6.45
CA LEU A 619 -9.93 32.17 -6.59
C LEU A 619 -8.83 31.90 -5.58
N TRP A 620 -8.90 30.74 -4.93
CA TRP A 620 -7.89 30.21 -4.05
C TRP A 620 -7.01 29.19 -4.77
N GLU A 621 -5.69 29.31 -4.56
CA GLU A 621 -4.72 28.29 -4.99
C GLU A 621 -3.80 27.90 -3.84
N PHE A 622 -3.53 26.59 -3.72
CA PHE A 622 -2.69 25.99 -2.70
C PHE A 622 -1.53 25.22 -3.32
N GLY A 623 -0.30 25.62 -2.98
CA GLY A 623 0.93 24.85 -3.28
C GLY A 623 1.35 24.06 -2.05
N CYS A 624 1.51 22.74 -2.19
CA CYS A 624 1.81 21.86 -1.06
C CYS A 624 3.28 21.90 -0.62
N GLY A 625 4.19 22.47 -1.43
CA GLY A 625 5.64 22.42 -1.26
C GLY A 625 6.22 21.04 -1.61
N PRO A 626 7.55 20.92 -1.67
CA PRO A 626 8.22 19.70 -2.06
C PRO A 626 8.10 18.60 -0.99
N GLY A 627 8.07 17.34 -1.43
CA GLY A 627 7.87 16.17 -0.58
C GLY A 627 9.04 15.77 0.30
N SER A 628 10.11 16.56 0.36
CA SER A 628 11.25 16.37 1.27
C SER A 628 11.76 17.69 1.83
N ALA A 629 12.39 17.66 3.01
CA ALA A 629 12.83 18.86 3.71
C ALA A 629 13.92 19.62 2.96
N ASP A 630 14.80 18.91 2.25
CA ASP A 630 15.98 19.47 1.58
C ASP A 630 15.73 19.87 0.11
N HIS A 631 14.47 19.91 -0.32
CA HIS A 631 14.11 20.19 -1.72
C HIS A 631 13.50 21.60 -1.92
N GLU A 632 13.43 22.42 -0.88
CA GLU A 632 12.98 23.79 -0.99
C GLU A 632 13.94 24.64 -1.80
N LEU A 633 13.45 25.35 -2.79
CA LEU A 633 14.21 26.30 -3.60
C LEU A 633 13.32 27.18 -4.48
N GLY A 634 13.90 28.23 -5.02
CA GLY A 634 13.29 29.04 -6.08
C GLY A 634 12.48 30.23 -5.61
N TRP A 635 12.00 30.28 -4.36
CA TRP A 635 11.38 31.45 -3.76
C TRP A 635 12.22 32.01 -2.62
N LYS A 636 12.26 33.32 -2.45
CA LYS A 636 13.01 33.92 -1.34
C LYS A 636 12.19 33.90 -0.07
N PRO A 637 12.68 33.35 1.05
CA PRO A 637 12.02 33.48 2.33
C PRO A 637 11.74 34.95 2.65
N GLY A 638 10.48 35.27 3.01
CA GLY A 638 10.05 36.64 3.31
C GLY A 638 9.59 37.48 2.12
N ASP A 639 9.73 37.01 0.87
CA ASP A 639 9.15 37.66 -0.32
C ASP A 639 7.65 37.33 -0.41
N LYS A 640 6.87 37.88 0.52
CA LYS A 640 5.43 37.71 0.59
C LYS A 640 4.75 38.71 -0.35
N ARG A 641 4.09 38.22 -1.40
CA ARG A 641 3.28 39.03 -2.31
C ARG A 641 1.90 39.26 -1.74
N PRO A 642 1.13 40.27 -2.24
CA PRO A 642 -0.21 40.61 -1.73
C PRO A 642 -1.18 39.41 -1.72
N GLU A 643 -1.11 38.56 -2.73
CA GLU A 643 -1.96 37.38 -2.90
C GLU A 643 -1.71 36.31 -1.83
N HIS A 644 -0.48 36.25 -1.27
CA HIS A 644 -0.13 35.21 -0.30
C HIS A 644 -0.83 35.41 1.04
N GLN A 645 -1.81 34.59 1.32
CA GLN A 645 -2.43 34.46 2.64
C GLN A 645 -1.53 33.64 3.59
N PHE A 646 -0.79 32.70 3.03
CA PHE A 646 0.25 31.93 3.70
C PHE A 646 1.44 31.69 2.74
N LEU A 647 2.65 31.75 3.27
CA LEU A 647 3.89 31.47 2.55
C LEU A 647 4.91 30.86 3.51
N ARG A 648 5.45 29.68 3.13
CA ARG A 648 6.54 29.02 3.84
C ARG A 648 7.47 28.37 2.83
N VAL A 649 8.71 28.82 2.77
CA VAL A 649 9.74 28.27 1.89
C VAL A 649 10.40 27.10 2.62
N ALA A 650 9.78 25.93 2.54
CA ALA A 650 10.24 24.69 3.13
C ALA A 650 9.45 23.49 2.56
N GLY A 651 9.99 22.30 2.70
CA GLY A 651 9.34 21.07 2.34
C GLY A 651 8.19 20.67 3.28
N GLY A 652 7.29 19.84 2.76
CA GLY A 652 6.14 19.35 3.50
C GLY A 652 5.06 18.76 2.58
N PHE A 653 3.81 18.90 3.00
CA PHE A 653 2.66 18.42 2.24
C PHE A 653 1.38 19.17 2.62
N LEU A 654 0.33 18.98 1.82
CA LEU A 654 -1.01 19.49 2.10
C LEU A 654 -1.95 18.34 2.47
N SER A 655 -2.83 18.57 3.44
CA SER A 655 -3.97 17.68 3.73
C SER A 655 -5.29 18.42 3.63
N GLY A 656 -6.33 17.71 3.21
CA GLY A 656 -7.71 18.21 3.17
C GLY A 656 -8.65 17.25 3.91
N HIS A 657 -9.65 17.83 4.57
CA HIS A 657 -10.73 17.10 5.22
C HIS A 657 -12.06 17.76 4.89
N VAL A 658 -12.85 17.12 4.05
CA VAL A 658 -14.24 17.47 3.79
C VAL A 658 -15.11 16.74 4.80
N GLN A 659 -15.74 17.49 5.67
CA GLN A 659 -16.77 16.98 6.59
C GLN A 659 -18.15 17.21 5.94
N ALA A 660 -18.90 16.15 5.71
CA ALA A 660 -20.23 16.22 5.11
C ALA A 660 -21.21 16.97 6.01
N LYS A 661 -21.00 16.89 7.33
CA LYS A 661 -21.77 17.62 8.35
C LYS A 661 -20.81 18.23 9.36
N GLY A 662 -20.50 19.51 9.19
CA GLY A 662 -19.79 20.31 10.18
C GLY A 662 -20.59 20.51 11.46
N LYS A 663 -20.04 21.29 12.41
CA LYS A 663 -20.69 21.56 13.71
C LYS A 663 -22.05 22.25 13.57
N ASP A 664 -22.25 23.01 12.51
CA ASP A 664 -23.49 23.70 12.15
C ASP A 664 -24.43 22.86 11.25
N GLY A 665 -24.06 21.63 10.97
CA GLY A 665 -24.79 20.71 10.08
C GLY A 665 -24.56 20.94 8.59
N LYS A 666 -23.71 21.91 8.20
CA LYS A 666 -23.33 22.18 6.80
C LYS A 666 -22.02 21.53 6.43
N PRO A 667 -21.77 21.23 5.13
CA PRO A 667 -20.48 20.75 4.69
C PRO A 667 -19.36 21.75 4.97
N LYS A 668 -18.20 21.25 5.39
CA LYS A 668 -17.01 22.08 5.67
C LYS A 668 -15.76 21.42 5.12
N LEU A 669 -14.93 22.16 4.38
CA LEU A 669 -13.58 21.73 4.00
C LEU A 669 -12.55 22.43 4.89
N THR A 670 -11.62 21.66 5.43
CA THR A 670 -10.44 22.16 6.15
C THR A 670 -9.18 21.74 5.42
N LEU A 671 -8.35 22.71 5.04
CA LEU A 671 -7.04 22.51 4.39
C LEU A 671 -5.92 22.85 5.38
N ARG A 672 -4.86 22.02 5.40
CA ARG A 672 -3.72 22.22 6.29
C ARG A 672 -2.41 21.96 5.55
N HIS A 673 -1.46 22.86 5.71
CA HIS A 673 -0.06 22.56 5.37
C HIS A 673 0.62 21.91 6.57
N HIS A 674 1.53 21.00 6.26
CA HIS A 674 2.32 20.25 7.23
C HIS A 674 3.80 20.28 6.87
N GLU A 675 4.66 20.18 7.88
CA GLU A 675 6.06 19.77 7.71
C GLU A 675 6.14 18.31 7.28
N VAL A 676 7.27 17.84 6.75
CA VAL A 676 7.46 16.43 6.33
C VAL A 676 7.19 15.40 7.43
N ASN A 677 7.35 15.77 8.69
CA ASN A 677 7.07 14.92 9.86
C ASN A 677 5.59 14.90 10.30
N GLY A 678 4.72 15.65 9.60
CA GLY A 678 3.29 15.74 9.86
C GLY A 678 2.87 16.85 10.83
N LYS A 679 3.80 17.68 11.32
CA LYS A 679 3.44 18.84 12.16
C LYS A 679 2.69 19.89 11.32
N GLN A 680 1.50 20.28 11.75
CA GLN A 680 0.68 21.30 11.12
C GLN A 680 1.34 22.69 11.23
N VAL A 681 1.31 23.46 10.14
CA VAL A 681 1.90 24.82 10.05
C VAL A 681 0.89 25.88 9.58
N SER A 682 -0.19 25.49 8.96
CA SER A 682 -1.32 26.39 8.61
C SER A 682 -2.65 25.66 8.65
N GLU A 683 -3.75 26.43 8.68
CA GLU A 683 -5.10 25.89 8.57
C GLU A 683 -6.02 26.91 7.89
N PHE A 684 -6.86 26.42 6.95
CA PHE A 684 -7.87 27.20 6.24
C PHE A 684 -9.19 26.44 6.26
N HIS A 685 -10.29 27.18 6.30
CA HIS A 685 -11.64 26.63 6.33
C HIS A 685 -12.48 27.16 5.18
N PHE A 686 -13.30 26.28 4.58
CA PHE A 686 -14.24 26.66 3.52
C PHE A 686 -15.64 26.08 3.83
N PRO A 687 -16.74 26.85 3.56
CA PRO A 687 -16.66 28.22 3.10
C PRO A 687 -15.88 29.11 4.09
N VAL A 688 -15.28 30.18 3.58
CA VAL A 688 -14.63 31.19 4.42
C VAL A 688 -15.70 31.83 5.32
N GLU A 689 -15.48 31.82 6.63
CA GLU A 689 -16.35 32.54 7.56
C GLU A 689 -16.16 34.05 7.35
N GLU A 690 -17.24 34.81 7.17
CA GLU A 690 -17.23 36.27 7.02
C GLU A 690 -16.70 36.99 8.27
#